data_b07f338efa634bc4c749f0e7b15302e5
#
_entry.id   b07f338efa634bc4c749f0e7b15302e5
#
_cell.length_a   1.000
_cell.length_b   1.000
_cell.length_c   1.000
_cell.angle_alpha   90.00
_cell.angle_beta   90.00
_cell.angle_gamma   90.00
#
_symmetry.space_group_name_H-M   'P 1'
#
loop_
_entity.id
_entity.type
_entity.pdbx_description
1 polymer ?
#
loop_
_entity_poly.entity_id
_entity_poly.type
_entity_poly.pdbx_seq_one_letter_code
_entity_poly.pdbx_strand_id
1 'polypeptide(L)'
;MPGTERRAGRSDTSLARAERRAREARERGLRAGNAGLPVVGARHMRAGLRHLGWAEGGKQPDASQVHEVHRPLAARLLMTLAAWESEQGHTDYGLRLLDHAEGLAAPEDRGFLFLQRGLLFMRTWREDDALEALDQAVALLEGNPAETEKLAAALLNRSFAHLNVGDIWRARPDLTWCQRVAADGGHDVITAKALHNLGYCDLLAGDIPASLQLFKAAAGAYRVSAPGFLPILAMDKARALLAAGLASDATRELESAMASFRRQRLDYDLAEAQLARAEAALTSGEPDVARRWAAAAERRFRRHSNDALACLAQLTRLRARSMSPGHRTQIAAEALQLTKQLRARGLTNDADMAELLAARALAAAGHPEDARRLITVVRRRGAAAPLAIGLLRHLARAELAETEGQAGTALGELRAGLAMVHARRGRLGSIDLQTGTAALGADLTAAGLRLALDRESAPLVYAWLERSHAQAFRARPVRPPANPQAAASLAELRQLSHLIREAELKGTRDPPMIARRAELQRELREHDWQAGGLGKAAPLARLGEVSGALEESGQCLVGILARDGHLLAVLVRRGSARLIRLGDGEAAAEAAKRLVVDLDTLAGRRLPARLEAVIRESIRHQAEVLTAEIMTPLRSSIGDDGVVFVPSGPLAGIPWSVLPDLRGRPVTVCPSASSWLAAWRRSQPAAAQPPVLVAGPDLEHAAWEVSEIAKVYPGCRPLLAGMATVSATLGALDGAALAHMAAHGHHDQENFLFSRLDLADGPLMAYDIQQLAAAPRHVVLSSCDVGRTVVRPGEEILGFTAALLYTGTATVISSVTRVADAAAVGMMTAYHRLLAAGARPAKALAEAALTEEFSPFVCFGGGSPAR
;
A
#
# COMPACT_ATOMS: atom_id res chain seq x y z
N MET A 1 35.77 -26.67 -76.55
CA MET A 1 34.88 -26.28 -75.46
C MET A 1 35.62 -26.06 -74.15
N PRO A 2 36.27 -24.91 -73.95
CA PRO A 2 36.76 -24.53 -72.58
C PRO A 2 36.31 -23.12 -72.13
N GLY A 3 35.16 -22.66 -72.52
CA GLY A 3 34.67 -21.30 -72.19
C GLY A 3 33.58 -21.19 -71.12
N THR A 4 32.86 -22.27 -70.88
CA THR A 4 31.69 -22.31 -69.96
C THR A 4 32.05 -22.56 -68.48
N GLU A 5 33.06 -23.37 -68.21
CA GLU A 5 33.51 -23.68 -66.83
C GLU A 5 34.19 -22.45 -66.11
N ARG A 6 34.91 -21.60 -66.85
CA ARG A 6 35.53 -20.41 -66.25
C ARG A 6 34.57 -19.28 -65.90
N ARG A 7 33.36 -19.24 -66.52
CA ARG A 7 32.30 -18.28 -66.10
C ARG A 7 31.50 -18.76 -64.90
N ALA A 8 31.21 -20.04 -64.77
CA ALA A 8 30.56 -20.61 -63.59
C ALA A 8 31.43 -20.46 -62.33
N GLY A 9 32.70 -20.77 -62.33
CA GLY A 9 33.61 -20.65 -61.18
C GLY A 9 33.89 -19.21 -60.74
N ARG A 10 33.80 -18.19 -61.64
CA ARG A 10 33.90 -16.77 -61.26
C ARG A 10 32.60 -16.23 -60.64
N SER A 11 31.45 -16.75 -61.04
CA SER A 11 30.16 -16.41 -60.46
C SER A 11 30.03 -16.91 -59.03
N ASP A 12 30.42 -18.18 -58.76
CA ASP A 12 30.39 -18.80 -57.43
C ASP A 12 31.29 -18.09 -56.40
N THR A 13 32.50 -17.70 -56.82
CA THR A 13 33.43 -16.94 -55.96
C THR A 13 32.92 -15.51 -55.64
N SER A 14 32.17 -14.90 -56.56
CA SER A 14 31.57 -13.57 -56.38
C SER A 14 30.39 -13.62 -55.39
N LEU A 15 29.53 -14.61 -55.54
CA LEU A 15 28.37 -14.83 -54.65
C LEU A 15 28.83 -15.14 -53.19
N ALA A 16 29.79 -16.05 -53.02
CA ALA A 16 30.34 -16.39 -51.72
C ALA A 16 31.02 -15.19 -51.03
N ARG A 17 31.63 -14.27 -51.77
CA ARG A 17 32.22 -13.06 -51.25
C ARG A 17 31.14 -12.04 -50.82
N ALA A 18 30.07 -11.93 -51.57
CA ALA A 18 28.93 -11.06 -51.21
C ALA A 18 28.26 -11.54 -49.94
N GLU A 19 28.00 -12.83 -49.83
CA GLU A 19 27.42 -13.45 -48.64
C GLU A 19 28.31 -13.24 -47.40
N ARG A 20 29.62 -13.48 -47.50
CA ARG A 20 30.54 -13.27 -46.35
C ARG A 20 30.48 -11.84 -45.85
N ARG A 21 30.55 -10.84 -46.73
CA ARG A 21 30.48 -9.42 -46.39
C ARG A 21 29.14 -9.04 -45.74
N ALA A 22 28.04 -9.63 -46.22
CA ALA A 22 26.70 -9.42 -45.65
C ALA A 22 26.59 -10.02 -44.24
N ARG A 23 27.14 -11.23 -44.02
CA ARG A 23 27.22 -11.86 -42.69
C ARG A 23 28.05 -11.04 -41.71
N GLU A 24 29.24 -10.58 -42.12
CA GLU A 24 30.09 -9.68 -41.32
C GLU A 24 29.38 -8.34 -40.95
N ALA A 25 28.63 -7.78 -41.91
CA ALA A 25 27.86 -6.57 -41.69
C ALA A 25 26.73 -6.85 -40.70
N ARG A 26 26.03 -7.98 -40.82
CA ARG A 26 25.00 -8.40 -39.86
C ARG A 26 25.55 -8.53 -38.45
N GLU A 27 26.69 -9.22 -38.27
CA GLU A 27 27.32 -9.39 -36.96
C GLU A 27 27.73 -8.05 -36.34
N ARG A 28 28.31 -7.14 -37.11
CA ARG A 28 28.64 -5.79 -36.64
C ARG A 28 27.40 -5.00 -36.26
N GLY A 29 26.36 -5.14 -37.06
CA GLY A 29 25.07 -4.50 -36.77
C GLY A 29 24.45 -5.04 -35.52
N LEU A 30 24.39 -6.34 -35.29
CA LEU A 30 23.86 -6.96 -34.09
C LEU A 30 24.65 -6.51 -32.82
N ARG A 31 25.99 -6.47 -32.91
CA ARG A 31 26.84 -5.96 -31.81
C ARG A 31 26.53 -4.50 -31.48
N ALA A 32 26.33 -3.65 -32.50
CA ALA A 32 25.97 -2.25 -32.30
C ALA A 32 24.56 -2.10 -31.68
N GLY A 33 23.59 -2.87 -32.14
CA GLY A 33 22.23 -2.88 -31.56
C GLY A 33 22.23 -3.31 -30.08
N ASN A 34 22.93 -4.40 -29.77
CA ASN A 34 23.06 -4.90 -28.38
C ASN A 34 23.82 -3.92 -27.47
N ALA A 35 24.65 -3.04 -28.03
CA ALA A 35 25.31 -1.94 -27.32
C ALA A 35 24.41 -0.68 -27.18
N GLY A 36 23.11 -0.76 -27.57
CA GLY A 36 22.18 0.37 -27.49
C GLY A 36 22.38 1.44 -28.57
N LEU A 37 22.96 1.07 -29.71
CA LEU A 37 23.23 1.95 -30.86
C LEU A 37 22.44 1.55 -32.10
N PRO A 38 21.09 1.58 -32.09
CA PRO A 38 20.24 1.10 -33.16
C PRO A 38 20.48 1.82 -34.51
N VAL A 39 20.82 3.11 -34.49
CA VAL A 39 21.15 3.89 -35.70
C VAL A 39 22.41 3.33 -36.39
N VAL A 40 23.44 2.98 -35.63
CA VAL A 40 24.65 2.38 -36.15
C VAL A 40 24.39 0.95 -36.66
N GLY A 41 23.56 0.20 -35.89
CA GLY A 41 23.13 -1.14 -36.29
C GLY A 41 22.38 -1.12 -37.63
N ALA A 42 21.38 -0.27 -37.77
CA ALA A 42 20.61 -0.06 -38.99
C ALA A 42 21.50 0.25 -40.21
N ARG A 43 22.52 1.11 -40.02
CA ARG A 43 23.51 1.42 -41.07
C ARG A 43 24.27 0.17 -41.55
N HIS A 44 24.67 -0.70 -40.64
CA HIS A 44 25.34 -1.96 -40.99
C HIS A 44 24.40 -2.96 -41.68
N MET A 45 23.11 -3.05 -41.29
CA MET A 45 22.11 -3.88 -41.96
C MET A 45 21.91 -3.42 -43.39
N ARG A 46 21.78 -2.11 -43.64
CA ARG A 46 21.69 -1.54 -44.98
C ARG A 46 22.95 -1.82 -45.79
N ALA A 47 24.14 -1.79 -45.21
CA ALA A 47 25.37 -2.15 -45.91
C ALA A 47 25.39 -3.63 -46.29
N GLY A 48 24.94 -4.53 -45.41
CA GLY A 48 24.76 -5.94 -45.68
C GLY A 48 23.79 -6.22 -46.84
N LEU A 49 22.64 -5.57 -46.84
CA LEU A 49 21.64 -5.65 -47.89
C LEU A 49 22.19 -5.22 -49.26
N ARG A 50 22.96 -4.10 -49.30
CA ARG A 50 23.62 -3.66 -50.55
C ARG A 50 24.62 -4.68 -51.09
N HIS A 51 25.34 -5.38 -50.24
CA HIS A 51 26.23 -6.46 -50.69
C HIS A 51 25.49 -7.64 -51.33
N LEU A 52 24.22 -7.87 -50.98
CA LEU A 52 23.33 -8.90 -51.55
C LEU A 52 22.53 -8.42 -52.76
N GLY A 53 22.77 -7.18 -53.26
CA GLY A 53 22.08 -6.60 -54.39
C GLY A 53 20.80 -5.87 -54.09
N TRP A 54 20.45 -5.69 -52.78
CA TRP A 54 19.31 -4.90 -52.39
C TRP A 54 19.60 -3.42 -52.48
N ALA A 55 18.82 -2.67 -53.25
CA ALA A 55 18.93 -1.21 -53.37
C ALA A 55 17.74 -0.49 -52.71
N GLU A 56 18.04 0.35 -51.70
CA GLU A 56 17.10 1.34 -51.19
C GLU A 56 17.07 2.53 -52.15
N GLY A 57 16.07 2.70 -52.99
CA GLY A 57 16.01 3.89 -53.85
C GLY A 57 15.02 3.89 -54.99
N GLY A 58 14.28 2.82 -55.24
CA GLY A 58 13.15 2.84 -56.19
C GLY A 58 11.79 3.00 -55.50
N LYS A 59 10.77 3.43 -56.25
CA LYS A 59 9.40 3.50 -55.76
C LYS A 59 8.81 2.18 -55.21
N GLN A 60 9.48 1.07 -55.50
CA GLN A 60 9.29 -0.28 -54.89
C GLN A 60 10.64 -0.99 -54.90
N PRO A 61 11.16 -1.42 -53.73
CA PRO A 61 12.31 -2.36 -53.72
C PRO A 61 11.93 -3.67 -54.38
N ASP A 62 12.69 -4.10 -55.33
CA ASP A 62 12.39 -5.30 -56.11
C ASP A 62 13.12 -6.52 -55.54
N ALA A 63 12.38 -7.44 -54.90
CA ALA A 63 12.90 -8.68 -54.37
C ALA A 63 13.60 -9.56 -55.46
N SER A 64 13.29 -9.34 -56.73
CA SER A 64 13.90 -10.07 -57.89
C SER A 64 15.40 -9.74 -58.03
N GLN A 65 15.90 -8.66 -57.49
CA GLN A 65 17.31 -8.26 -57.57
C GLN A 65 18.23 -9.07 -56.62
N VAL A 66 17.67 -9.77 -55.64
CA VAL A 66 18.42 -10.59 -54.70
C VAL A 66 18.55 -11.99 -55.27
N HIS A 67 19.78 -12.45 -55.50
CA HIS A 67 20.05 -13.80 -55.98
C HIS A 67 19.41 -14.84 -55.05
N GLU A 68 18.85 -15.90 -55.60
CA GLU A 68 18.05 -16.88 -54.86
C GLU A 68 18.76 -17.48 -53.65
N VAL A 69 20.03 -17.79 -53.77
CA VAL A 69 20.89 -18.32 -52.68
C VAL A 69 21.00 -17.31 -51.50
N HIS A 70 20.86 -16.00 -51.74
CA HIS A 70 21.01 -14.94 -50.73
C HIS A 70 19.67 -14.49 -50.10
N ARG A 71 18.54 -14.94 -50.64
CA ARG A 71 17.20 -14.54 -50.12
C ARG A 71 17.00 -14.73 -48.65
N PRO A 72 17.37 -15.90 -48.02
CA PRO A 72 17.18 -16.07 -46.58
C PRO A 72 18.01 -15.09 -45.75
N LEU A 73 19.27 -14.82 -46.15
CA LEU A 73 20.10 -13.86 -45.44
C LEU A 73 19.60 -12.42 -45.58
N ALA A 74 19.09 -12.06 -46.75
CA ALA A 74 18.46 -10.78 -47.00
C ALA A 74 17.20 -10.60 -46.14
N ALA A 75 16.34 -11.62 -46.04
CA ALA A 75 15.19 -11.61 -45.15
C ALA A 75 15.57 -11.34 -43.68
N ARG A 76 16.57 -12.04 -43.15
CA ARG A 76 17.07 -11.87 -41.77
C ARG A 76 17.62 -10.47 -41.54
N LEU A 77 18.30 -9.85 -42.53
CA LEU A 77 18.78 -8.47 -42.47
C LEU A 77 17.61 -7.48 -42.47
N LEU A 78 16.57 -7.69 -43.31
CA LEU A 78 15.37 -6.85 -43.36
C LEU A 78 14.58 -6.90 -42.07
N MET A 79 14.36 -8.10 -41.50
CA MET A 79 13.66 -8.26 -40.23
C MET A 79 14.37 -7.52 -39.09
N THR A 80 15.71 -7.62 -39.01
CA THR A 80 16.48 -6.91 -37.99
C THR A 80 16.45 -5.39 -38.22
N LEU A 81 16.55 -4.95 -39.50
CA LEU A 81 16.43 -3.53 -39.85
C LEU A 81 15.07 -2.95 -39.47
N ALA A 82 13.99 -3.70 -39.74
CA ALA A 82 12.63 -3.28 -39.41
C ALA A 82 12.44 -3.00 -37.93
N ALA A 83 12.99 -3.86 -37.06
CA ALA A 83 12.93 -3.66 -35.62
C ALA A 83 13.62 -2.36 -35.19
N TRP A 84 14.83 -2.09 -35.70
CA TRP A 84 15.58 -0.89 -35.37
C TRP A 84 15.03 0.41 -35.97
N GLU A 85 14.42 0.34 -37.12
CA GLU A 85 13.68 1.48 -37.72
C GLU A 85 12.47 1.84 -36.84
N SER A 86 11.76 0.82 -36.36
CA SER A 86 10.65 1.03 -35.44
C SER A 86 11.11 1.64 -34.10
N GLU A 87 12.29 1.26 -33.59
CA GLU A 87 12.88 1.88 -32.39
C GLU A 87 13.20 3.37 -32.58
N GLN A 88 13.49 3.77 -33.81
CA GLN A 88 13.73 5.16 -34.21
C GLN A 88 12.45 5.94 -34.52
N GLY A 89 11.27 5.33 -34.35
CA GLY A 89 9.96 5.95 -34.65
C GLY A 89 9.46 5.75 -36.07
N HIS A 90 10.18 4.99 -36.94
CA HIS A 90 9.80 4.74 -38.33
C HIS A 90 9.05 3.40 -38.49
N THR A 91 8.02 3.16 -37.66
CA THR A 91 7.36 1.84 -37.58
C THR A 91 6.66 1.45 -38.87
N ASP A 92 6.00 2.37 -39.59
CA ASP A 92 5.38 2.09 -40.89
C ASP A 92 6.40 1.68 -41.95
N TYR A 93 7.60 2.26 -41.91
CA TYR A 93 8.67 1.83 -42.77
C TYR A 93 9.17 0.43 -42.38
N GLY A 94 9.29 0.15 -41.09
CA GLY A 94 9.60 -1.18 -40.56
C GLY A 94 8.62 -2.24 -41.04
N LEU A 95 7.32 -1.97 -41.01
CA LEU A 95 6.29 -2.89 -41.51
C LEU A 95 6.48 -3.19 -43.00
N ARG A 96 6.73 -2.17 -43.84
CA ARG A 96 7.05 -2.40 -45.27
C ARG A 96 8.30 -3.26 -45.48
N LEU A 97 9.33 -3.10 -44.65
CA LEU A 97 10.52 -3.96 -44.70
C LEU A 97 10.19 -5.43 -44.35
N LEU A 98 9.26 -5.66 -43.41
CA LEU A 98 8.77 -7.02 -43.10
C LEU A 98 7.96 -7.63 -44.24
N ASP A 99 7.16 -6.84 -44.96
CA ASP A 99 6.42 -7.31 -46.16
C ASP A 99 7.39 -7.77 -47.24
N HIS A 100 8.49 -7.06 -47.47
CA HIS A 100 9.55 -7.48 -48.36
C HIS A 100 10.29 -8.72 -47.86
N ALA A 101 10.55 -8.78 -46.56
CA ALA A 101 11.20 -9.95 -45.94
C ALA A 101 10.38 -11.22 -46.11
N GLU A 102 9.04 -11.14 -46.07
CA GLU A 102 8.15 -12.28 -46.23
C GLU A 102 8.31 -13.00 -47.58
N GLY A 103 8.46 -12.22 -48.66
CA GLY A 103 8.73 -12.78 -49.97
C GLY A 103 10.10 -13.42 -50.15
N LEU A 104 11.03 -13.19 -49.21
CA LEU A 104 12.41 -13.71 -49.27
C LEU A 104 12.70 -14.71 -48.13
N ALA A 105 11.84 -14.83 -47.14
CA ALA A 105 12.08 -15.64 -45.95
C ALA A 105 12.04 -17.15 -46.28
N ALA A 106 13.00 -17.88 -45.75
CA ALA A 106 12.95 -19.33 -45.73
C ALA A 106 11.85 -19.82 -44.75
N PRO A 107 11.28 -21.00 -44.94
CA PRO A 107 10.24 -21.53 -44.08
C PRO A 107 10.61 -21.51 -42.61
N GLU A 108 11.86 -21.77 -42.23
CA GLU A 108 12.37 -21.74 -40.86
C GLU A 108 12.44 -20.34 -40.26
N ASP A 109 12.50 -19.28 -41.07
CA ASP A 109 12.57 -17.90 -40.61
C ASP A 109 11.19 -17.24 -40.45
N ARG A 110 10.11 -17.88 -40.94
CA ARG A 110 8.75 -17.30 -40.87
C ARG A 110 8.25 -17.04 -39.47
N GLY A 111 8.53 -17.97 -38.55
CA GLY A 111 8.15 -17.74 -37.12
C GLY A 111 8.78 -16.48 -36.55
N PHE A 112 10.05 -16.21 -36.86
CA PHE A 112 10.71 -14.96 -36.44
C PHE A 112 10.16 -13.73 -37.18
N LEU A 113 9.80 -13.83 -38.42
CA LEU A 113 9.17 -12.75 -39.19
C LEU A 113 7.84 -12.33 -38.55
N PHE A 114 6.96 -13.27 -38.21
CA PHE A 114 5.69 -12.97 -37.58
C PHE A 114 5.87 -12.42 -36.13
N LEU A 115 6.87 -12.91 -35.40
CA LEU A 115 7.25 -12.33 -34.10
C LEU A 115 7.61 -10.83 -34.22
N GLN A 116 8.44 -10.49 -35.22
CA GLN A 116 8.82 -9.08 -35.48
C GLN A 116 7.60 -8.23 -35.90
N ARG A 117 6.74 -8.79 -36.76
CA ARG A 117 5.51 -8.11 -37.22
C ARG A 117 4.59 -7.81 -36.02
N GLY A 118 4.37 -8.78 -35.13
CA GLY A 118 3.61 -8.61 -33.91
C GLY A 118 4.17 -7.50 -33.03
N LEU A 119 5.49 -7.46 -32.82
CA LEU A 119 6.14 -6.39 -32.07
C LEU A 119 5.91 -4.99 -32.66
N LEU A 120 5.97 -4.87 -34.01
CA LEU A 120 5.74 -3.59 -34.67
C LEU A 120 4.27 -3.15 -34.57
N PHE A 121 3.32 -4.06 -34.67
CA PHE A 121 1.90 -3.78 -34.47
C PHE A 121 1.59 -3.32 -33.05
N MET A 122 2.17 -3.97 -32.02
CA MET A 122 2.04 -3.55 -30.63
C MET A 122 2.52 -2.10 -30.41
N ARG A 123 3.62 -1.70 -31.05
CA ARG A 123 4.13 -0.32 -30.96
C ARG A 123 3.21 0.73 -31.58
N THR A 124 2.33 0.33 -32.51
CA THR A 124 1.34 1.20 -33.16
C THR A 124 -0.08 1.04 -32.61
N TRP A 125 -0.24 0.32 -31.48
CA TRP A 125 -1.54 0.04 -30.85
C TRP A 125 -2.55 -0.65 -31.77
N ARG A 126 -2.04 -1.51 -32.68
CA ARG A 126 -2.82 -2.39 -33.54
C ARG A 126 -2.89 -3.78 -32.91
N GLU A 127 -3.60 -3.90 -31.78
CA GLU A 127 -3.54 -5.09 -30.92
C GLU A 127 -4.12 -6.33 -31.60
N ASP A 128 -5.19 -6.20 -32.41
CA ASP A 128 -5.78 -7.33 -33.13
C ASP A 128 -4.78 -7.89 -34.19
N ASP A 129 -4.14 -7.01 -34.96
CA ASP A 129 -3.11 -7.40 -35.93
C ASP A 129 -1.88 -8.00 -35.21
N ALA A 130 -1.53 -7.47 -34.06
CA ALA A 130 -0.41 -7.98 -33.24
C ALA A 130 -0.70 -9.40 -32.77
N LEU A 131 -1.90 -9.65 -32.23
CA LEU A 131 -2.31 -10.98 -31.78
C LEU A 131 -2.33 -11.98 -32.91
N GLU A 132 -2.88 -11.62 -34.08
CA GLU A 132 -2.88 -12.50 -35.27
C GLU A 132 -1.46 -12.88 -35.68
N ALA A 133 -0.54 -11.91 -35.76
CA ALA A 133 0.85 -12.16 -36.10
C ALA A 133 1.56 -13.03 -35.04
N LEU A 134 1.33 -12.78 -33.76
CA LEU A 134 1.94 -13.54 -32.68
C LEU A 134 1.38 -14.97 -32.57
N ASP A 135 0.10 -15.19 -32.90
CA ASP A 135 -0.49 -16.52 -32.99
C ASP A 135 0.20 -17.36 -34.10
N GLN A 136 0.44 -16.73 -35.25
CA GLN A 136 1.20 -17.37 -36.33
C GLN A 136 2.66 -17.64 -35.92
N ALA A 137 3.29 -16.71 -35.23
CA ALA A 137 4.65 -16.90 -34.71
C ALA A 137 4.74 -18.09 -33.75
N VAL A 138 3.84 -18.17 -32.76
CA VAL A 138 3.82 -19.29 -31.82
C VAL A 138 3.57 -20.61 -32.53
N ALA A 139 2.58 -20.69 -33.42
CA ALA A 139 2.27 -21.92 -34.17
C ALA A 139 3.45 -22.43 -35.01
N LEU A 140 4.25 -21.54 -35.61
CA LEU A 140 5.43 -21.90 -36.42
C LEU A 140 6.68 -22.25 -35.59
N LEU A 141 6.77 -21.70 -34.36
CA LEU A 141 7.94 -21.92 -33.50
C LEU A 141 7.72 -23.10 -32.52
N GLU A 142 6.46 -23.48 -32.30
CA GLU A 142 6.10 -24.60 -31.43
C GLU A 142 6.66 -25.90 -31.96
N GLY A 143 7.25 -26.72 -31.06
CA GLY A 143 7.81 -28.04 -31.45
C GLY A 143 9.20 -28.01 -32.05
N ASN A 144 9.83 -26.84 -32.22
CA ASN A 144 11.22 -26.74 -32.69
C ASN A 144 12.18 -26.47 -31.49
N PRO A 145 12.94 -27.46 -31.03
CA PRO A 145 13.86 -27.30 -29.90
C PRO A 145 14.98 -26.29 -30.11
N ALA A 146 15.31 -26.00 -31.38
CA ALA A 146 16.36 -25.03 -31.73
C ALA A 146 15.86 -23.55 -31.61
N GLU A 147 14.55 -23.34 -31.49
CA GLU A 147 13.92 -22.00 -31.52
C GLU A 147 13.27 -21.61 -30.19
N THR A 148 13.71 -22.23 -29.08
CA THR A 148 13.13 -22.01 -27.73
C THR A 148 13.16 -20.55 -27.31
N GLU A 149 14.22 -19.81 -27.61
CA GLU A 149 14.33 -18.38 -27.32
C GLU A 149 13.26 -17.56 -28.06
N LYS A 150 13.07 -17.84 -29.35
CA LYS A 150 12.10 -17.13 -30.18
C LYS A 150 10.66 -17.48 -29.78
N LEU A 151 10.40 -18.75 -29.45
CA LEU A 151 9.12 -19.19 -28.94
C LEU A 151 8.80 -18.47 -27.59
N ALA A 152 9.74 -18.46 -26.67
CA ALA A 152 9.56 -17.78 -25.39
C ALA A 152 9.32 -16.27 -25.58
N ALA A 153 10.04 -15.62 -26.52
CA ALA A 153 9.82 -14.22 -26.87
C ALA A 153 8.43 -13.99 -27.52
N ALA A 154 7.97 -14.88 -28.37
CA ALA A 154 6.65 -14.80 -29.01
C ALA A 154 5.52 -14.92 -27.96
N LEU A 155 5.64 -15.88 -27.04
CA LEU A 155 4.71 -16.07 -25.93
C LEU A 155 4.69 -14.85 -24.99
N LEU A 156 5.86 -14.31 -24.67
CA LEU A 156 5.98 -13.10 -23.84
C LEU A 156 5.27 -11.91 -24.48
N ASN A 157 5.49 -11.69 -25.78
CA ASN A 157 4.87 -10.57 -26.50
C ASN A 157 3.37 -10.77 -26.70
N ARG A 158 2.92 -12.01 -27.00
CA ARG A 158 1.49 -12.32 -27.11
C ARG A 158 0.77 -12.11 -25.78
N SER A 159 1.38 -12.51 -24.67
CA SER A 159 0.84 -12.25 -23.35
C SER A 159 0.72 -10.75 -23.06
N PHE A 160 1.71 -9.96 -23.48
CA PHE A 160 1.68 -8.51 -23.28
C PHE A 160 0.58 -7.85 -24.14
N ALA A 161 0.38 -8.28 -25.40
CA ALA A 161 -0.75 -7.84 -26.22
C ALA A 161 -2.10 -8.18 -25.56
N HIS A 162 -2.26 -9.38 -25.00
CA HIS A 162 -3.44 -9.74 -24.21
C HIS A 162 -3.63 -8.84 -22.98
N LEU A 163 -2.54 -8.49 -22.28
CA LEU A 163 -2.61 -7.58 -21.11
C LEU A 163 -3.04 -6.16 -21.51
N ASN A 164 -2.59 -5.64 -22.65
CA ASN A 164 -2.99 -4.34 -23.15
C ASN A 164 -4.51 -4.23 -23.41
N VAL A 165 -5.13 -5.32 -23.86
CA VAL A 165 -6.60 -5.37 -24.02
C VAL A 165 -7.34 -5.83 -22.76
N GLY A 166 -6.63 -6.09 -21.67
CA GLY A 166 -7.20 -6.51 -20.39
C GLY A 166 -7.59 -7.98 -20.29
N ASP A 167 -7.17 -8.82 -21.23
CA ASP A 167 -7.45 -10.26 -21.23
C ASP A 167 -6.42 -11.06 -20.41
N ILE A 168 -6.57 -10.96 -19.09
CA ILE A 168 -5.69 -11.64 -18.14
C ILE A 168 -5.76 -13.17 -18.30
N TRP A 169 -6.92 -13.68 -18.71
CA TRP A 169 -7.17 -15.13 -18.82
C TRP A 169 -6.36 -15.78 -19.93
N ARG A 170 -6.12 -15.08 -21.03
CA ARG A 170 -5.25 -15.53 -22.13
C ARG A 170 -3.79 -15.21 -21.86
N ALA A 171 -3.48 -14.07 -21.21
CA ALA A 171 -2.12 -13.68 -20.89
C ALA A 171 -1.42 -14.67 -19.94
N ARG A 172 -2.11 -15.14 -18.89
CA ARG A 172 -1.51 -15.99 -17.85
C ARG A 172 -1.02 -17.34 -18.36
N PRO A 173 -1.78 -18.13 -19.16
CA PRO A 173 -1.29 -19.36 -19.76
C PRO A 173 -0.03 -19.16 -20.61
N ASP A 174 -0.01 -18.11 -21.44
CA ASP A 174 1.15 -17.78 -22.29
C ASP A 174 2.39 -17.49 -21.44
N LEU A 175 2.25 -16.69 -20.37
CA LEU A 175 3.36 -16.38 -19.47
C LEU A 175 3.87 -17.61 -18.71
N THR A 176 2.96 -18.49 -18.29
CA THR A 176 3.34 -19.74 -17.61
C THR A 176 4.08 -20.68 -18.58
N TRP A 177 3.66 -20.73 -19.83
CA TRP A 177 4.35 -21.48 -20.85
C TRP A 177 5.70 -20.85 -21.22
N CYS A 178 5.72 -19.52 -21.41
CA CYS A 178 6.94 -18.76 -21.63
C CYS A 178 7.99 -19.02 -20.53
N GLN A 179 7.59 -18.96 -19.26
CA GLN A 179 8.48 -19.19 -18.12
C GLN A 179 9.13 -20.57 -18.19
N ARG A 180 8.35 -21.63 -18.49
CA ARG A 180 8.88 -23.01 -18.62
C ARG A 180 9.86 -23.12 -19.78
N VAL A 181 9.44 -22.71 -20.99
CA VAL A 181 10.29 -22.79 -22.20
C VAL A 181 11.59 -22.00 -22.03
N ALA A 182 11.50 -20.79 -21.41
CA ALA A 182 12.67 -19.96 -21.18
C ALA A 182 13.60 -20.54 -20.11
N ALA A 183 13.05 -21.09 -19.03
CA ALA A 183 13.85 -21.72 -17.96
C ALA A 183 14.57 -23.00 -18.49
N ASP A 184 13.85 -23.86 -19.20
CA ASP A 184 14.40 -25.09 -19.78
C ASP A 184 15.50 -24.78 -20.83
N GLY A 185 15.35 -23.66 -21.57
CA GLY A 185 16.32 -23.18 -22.56
C GLY A 185 17.47 -22.36 -21.99
N GLY A 186 17.50 -22.06 -20.67
CA GLY A 186 18.53 -21.22 -20.05
C GLY A 186 18.43 -19.72 -20.41
N HIS A 187 17.24 -19.23 -20.75
CA HIS A 187 16.99 -17.84 -21.15
C HIS A 187 16.57 -16.98 -19.94
N ASP A 188 17.52 -16.74 -19.03
CA ASP A 188 17.29 -16.09 -17.72
C ASP A 188 16.55 -14.75 -17.79
N VAL A 189 16.89 -13.91 -18.78
CA VAL A 189 16.24 -12.59 -18.95
C VAL A 189 14.76 -12.73 -19.32
N ILE A 190 14.42 -13.69 -20.22
CA ILE A 190 13.03 -13.93 -20.61
C ILE A 190 12.27 -14.55 -19.44
N THR A 191 12.88 -15.47 -18.70
CA THR A 191 12.32 -16.04 -17.47
C THR A 191 11.98 -14.96 -16.47
N ALA A 192 12.90 -14.00 -16.22
CA ALA A 192 12.66 -12.87 -15.31
C ALA A 192 11.52 -11.97 -15.79
N LYS A 193 11.43 -11.68 -17.09
CA LYS A 193 10.32 -10.91 -17.68
C LYS A 193 8.98 -11.64 -17.57
N ALA A 194 8.97 -12.97 -17.73
CA ALA A 194 7.76 -13.76 -17.56
C ALA A 194 7.25 -13.72 -16.13
N LEU A 195 8.15 -13.84 -15.13
CA LEU A 195 7.82 -13.66 -13.71
C LEU A 195 7.26 -12.26 -13.41
N HIS A 196 7.88 -11.22 -13.96
CA HIS A 196 7.43 -9.84 -13.83
C HIS A 196 6.01 -9.66 -14.36
N ASN A 197 5.75 -10.12 -15.59
CA ASN A 197 4.44 -10.00 -16.22
C ASN A 197 3.37 -10.89 -15.55
N LEU A 198 3.73 -12.05 -14.98
CA LEU A 198 2.84 -12.84 -14.13
C LEU A 198 2.43 -12.04 -12.87
N GLY A 199 3.38 -11.34 -12.25
CA GLY A 199 3.10 -10.43 -11.14
C GLY A 199 2.16 -9.30 -11.55
N TYR A 200 2.30 -8.77 -12.76
CA TYR A 200 1.39 -7.77 -13.30
C TYR A 200 -0.02 -8.34 -13.59
N CYS A 201 -0.12 -9.58 -14.05
CA CYS A 201 -1.41 -10.29 -14.15
C CYS A 201 -2.11 -10.39 -12.80
N ASP A 202 -1.37 -10.72 -11.71
CA ASP A 202 -1.93 -10.80 -10.36
C ASP A 202 -2.38 -9.43 -9.85
N LEU A 203 -1.62 -8.37 -10.16
CA LEU A 203 -2.02 -7.00 -9.88
C LEU A 203 -3.37 -6.65 -10.54
N LEU A 204 -3.52 -6.94 -11.83
CA LEU A 204 -4.77 -6.69 -12.57
C LEU A 204 -5.93 -7.55 -12.05
N ALA A 205 -5.67 -8.81 -11.67
CA ALA A 205 -6.64 -9.69 -11.01
C ALA A 205 -7.00 -9.22 -9.60
N GLY A 206 -6.21 -8.30 -9.04
CA GLY A 206 -6.38 -7.77 -7.71
C GLY A 206 -5.80 -8.63 -6.59
N ASP A 207 -4.94 -9.55 -6.90
CA ASP A 207 -4.17 -10.33 -5.92
C ASP A 207 -2.83 -9.63 -5.62
N ILE A 208 -2.87 -8.64 -4.73
CA ILE A 208 -1.69 -7.83 -4.39
C ILE A 208 -0.59 -8.67 -3.73
N PRO A 209 -0.88 -9.56 -2.75
CA PRO A 209 0.15 -10.39 -2.16
C PRO A 209 0.90 -11.26 -3.17
N ALA A 210 0.17 -11.95 -4.06
CA ALA A 210 0.77 -12.77 -5.12
C ALA A 210 1.60 -11.93 -6.09
N SER A 211 1.09 -10.76 -6.49
CA SER A 211 1.80 -9.81 -7.34
C SER A 211 3.14 -9.37 -6.72
N LEU A 212 3.15 -8.97 -5.45
CA LEU A 212 4.37 -8.54 -4.75
C LEU A 212 5.38 -9.69 -4.57
N GLN A 213 4.89 -10.93 -4.37
CA GLN A 213 5.74 -12.12 -4.31
C GLN A 213 6.46 -12.35 -5.65
N LEU A 214 5.74 -12.29 -6.76
CA LEU A 214 6.31 -12.45 -8.11
C LEU A 214 7.25 -11.31 -8.48
N PHE A 215 6.93 -10.07 -8.10
CA PHE A 215 7.83 -8.93 -8.30
C PHE A 215 9.14 -9.09 -7.51
N LYS A 216 9.09 -9.63 -6.30
CA LYS A 216 10.29 -9.95 -5.52
C LYS A 216 11.15 -11.01 -6.20
N ALA A 217 10.53 -12.08 -6.72
CA ALA A 217 11.23 -13.12 -7.47
C ALA A 217 11.87 -12.55 -8.75
N ALA A 218 11.11 -11.75 -9.52
CA ALA A 218 11.63 -11.07 -10.71
C ALA A 218 12.78 -10.11 -10.39
N ALA A 219 12.72 -9.36 -9.28
CA ALA A 219 13.80 -8.49 -8.82
C ALA A 219 15.10 -9.27 -8.54
N GLY A 220 14.99 -10.44 -7.93
CA GLY A 220 16.12 -11.35 -7.70
C GLY A 220 16.78 -11.77 -9.01
N ALA A 221 15.99 -12.21 -9.98
CA ALA A 221 16.45 -12.62 -11.30
C ALA A 221 17.08 -11.44 -12.09
N TYR A 222 16.43 -10.26 -12.09
CA TYR A 222 16.96 -9.07 -12.78
C TYR A 222 18.28 -8.55 -12.22
N ARG A 223 18.50 -8.64 -10.89
CA ARG A 223 19.80 -8.22 -10.30
C ARG A 223 20.98 -8.98 -10.91
N VAL A 224 20.77 -10.23 -11.27
CA VAL A 224 21.81 -11.10 -11.85
C VAL A 224 21.88 -10.96 -13.38
N SER A 225 20.73 -11.04 -14.06
CA SER A 225 20.68 -11.19 -15.51
C SER A 225 20.47 -9.90 -16.29
N ALA A 226 19.75 -8.92 -15.73
CA ALA A 226 19.34 -7.71 -16.46
C ALA A 226 19.00 -6.53 -15.53
N PRO A 227 19.94 -5.95 -14.76
CA PRO A 227 19.67 -4.91 -13.75
C PRO A 227 19.01 -3.64 -14.31
N GLY A 228 19.10 -3.39 -15.61
CA GLY A 228 18.43 -2.29 -16.29
C GLY A 228 16.89 -2.31 -16.23
N PHE A 229 16.29 -3.48 -15.94
CA PHE A 229 14.82 -3.62 -15.79
C PHE A 229 14.31 -3.35 -14.36
N LEU A 230 15.19 -3.21 -13.38
CA LEU A 230 14.80 -2.94 -12.00
C LEU A 230 13.98 -1.66 -11.83
N PRO A 231 14.25 -0.54 -12.51
CA PRO A 231 13.42 0.66 -12.40
C PRO A 231 12.00 0.47 -12.95
N ILE A 232 11.83 -0.33 -14.01
CA ILE A 232 10.51 -0.66 -14.59
C ILE A 232 9.74 -1.53 -13.60
N LEU A 233 10.38 -2.54 -13.03
CA LEU A 233 9.79 -3.37 -11.98
C LEU A 233 9.39 -2.56 -10.75
N ALA A 234 10.21 -1.58 -10.33
CA ALA A 234 9.88 -0.70 -9.21
C ALA A 234 8.64 0.15 -9.50
N MET A 235 8.44 0.58 -10.73
CA MET A 235 7.23 1.29 -11.16
C MET A 235 5.98 0.39 -11.05
N ASP A 236 6.04 -0.87 -11.49
CA ASP A 236 4.91 -1.80 -11.38
C ASP A 236 4.65 -2.23 -9.94
N LYS A 237 5.70 -2.39 -9.13
CA LYS A 237 5.58 -2.56 -7.68
C LYS A 237 4.87 -1.36 -7.03
N ALA A 238 5.20 -0.14 -7.44
CA ALA A 238 4.51 1.06 -6.95
C ALA A 238 3.02 1.06 -7.32
N ARG A 239 2.65 0.60 -8.52
CA ARG A 239 1.23 0.40 -8.90
C ARG A 239 0.52 -0.59 -7.99
N ALA A 240 1.18 -1.69 -7.61
CA ALA A 240 0.62 -2.65 -6.65
C ALA A 240 0.43 -2.03 -5.25
N LEU A 241 1.39 -1.24 -4.78
CA LEU A 241 1.29 -0.51 -3.52
C LEU A 241 0.16 0.54 -3.55
N LEU A 242 -0.02 1.26 -4.66
CA LEU A 242 -1.16 2.17 -4.84
C LEU A 242 -2.50 1.44 -4.83
N ALA A 243 -2.58 0.26 -5.45
CA ALA A 243 -3.77 -0.58 -5.42
C ALA A 243 -4.10 -1.09 -4.01
N ALA A 244 -3.13 -1.11 -3.10
CA ALA A 244 -3.30 -1.35 -1.67
C ALA A 244 -3.47 -0.07 -0.84
N GLY A 245 -3.40 1.12 -1.43
CA GLY A 245 -3.53 2.40 -0.73
C GLY A 245 -2.24 2.87 -0.01
N LEU A 246 -1.10 2.23 -0.25
CA LEU A 246 0.20 2.58 0.34
C LEU A 246 0.92 3.65 -0.49
N ALA A 247 0.34 4.85 -0.54
CA ALA A 247 0.82 5.94 -1.40
C ALA A 247 2.25 6.42 -1.06
N SER A 248 2.63 6.46 0.20
CA SER A 248 3.97 6.87 0.64
C SER A 248 5.05 5.88 0.18
N ASP A 249 4.78 4.58 0.30
CA ASP A 249 5.70 3.53 -0.15
C ASP A 249 5.82 3.54 -1.67
N ALA A 250 4.70 3.66 -2.39
CA ALA A 250 4.67 3.82 -3.84
C ALA A 250 5.48 5.04 -4.30
N THR A 251 5.35 6.16 -3.59
CA THR A 251 6.12 7.39 -3.89
C THR A 251 7.62 7.14 -3.81
N ARG A 252 8.12 6.45 -2.77
CA ARG A 252 9.56 6.13 -2.64
C ARG A 252 10.07 5.27 -3.78
N GLU A 253 9.33 4.21 -4.16
CA GLU A 253 9.68 3.37 -5.31
C GLU A 253 9.73 4.18 -6.61
N LEU A 254 8.74 5.04 -6.84
CA LEU A 254 8.66 5.90 -8.04
C LEU A 254 9.78 6.94 -8.08
N GLU A 255 10.14 7.57 -6.97
CA GLU A 255 11.23 8.54 -6.91
C GLU A 255 12.58 7.89 -7.25
N SER A 256 12.82 6.68 -6.74
CA SER A 256 14.00 5.88 -7.09
C SER A 256 14.04 5.52 -8.58
N ALA A 257 12.90 5.04 -9.12
CA ALA A 257 12.78 4.70 -10.54
C ALA A 257 12.99 5.94 -11.43
N MET A 258 12.34 7.08 -11.11
CA MET A 258 12.49 8.33 -11.84
C MET A 258 13.93 8.86 -11.82
N ALA A 259 14.65 8.72 -10.70
CA ALA A 259 16.07 9.10 -10.63
C ALA A 259 16.90 8.24 -11.57
N SER A 260 16.60 6.95 -11.68
CA SER A 260 17.29 6.03 -12.59
C SER A 260 16.97 6.36 -14.07
N PHE A 261 15.71 6.57 -14.42
CA PHE A 261 15.30 6.92 -15.79
C PHE A 261 15.93 8.25 -16.25
N ARG A 262 16.04 9.26 -15.35
CA ARG A 262 16.74 10.51 -15.66
C ARG A 262 18.23 10.29 -15.97
N ARG A 263 18.92 9.45 -15.18
CA ARG A 263 20.34 9.13 -15.42
C ARG A 263 20.53 8.40 -16.75
N GLN A 264 19.61 7.50 -17.09
CA GLN A 264 19.66 6.69 -18.31
C GLN A 264 19.05 7.41 -19.52
N ARG A 265 18.49 8.62 -19.36
CA ARG A 265 17.80 9.41 -20.40
C ARG A 265 16.61 8.67 -21.03
N LEU A 266 15.92 7.84 -20.26
CA LEU A 266 14.72 7.12 -20.67
C LEU A 266 13.49 8.03 -20.45
N ASP A 267 13.26 8.95 -21.38
CA ASP A 267 12.24 10.02 -21.23
C ASP A 267 10.81 9.48 -21.27
N TYR A 268 10.58 8.38 -22.00
CA TYR A 268 9.29 7.68 -22.04
C TYR A 268 8.94 7.04 -20.69
N ASP A 269 9.84 6.21 -20.14
CA ASP A 269 9.64 5.55 -18.84
C ASP A 269 9.54 6.59 -17.70
N LEU A 270 10.28 7.68 -17.82
CA LEU A 270 10.16 8.81 -16.90
C LEU A 270 8.75 9.43 -16.94
N ALA A 271 8.12 9.52 -18.12
CA ALA A 271 6.76 10.05 -18.23
C ALA A 271 5.74 9.11 -17.58
N GLU A 272 5.88 7.80 -17.75
CA GLU A 272 5.03 6.81 -17.07
C GLU A 272 5.18 6.85 -15.56
N ALA A 273 6.41 6.92 -15.05
CA ALA A 273 6.66 7.05 -13.62
C ALA A 273 6.10 8.36 -13.04
N GLN A 274 6.12 9.46 -13.81
CA GLN A 274 5.49 10.72 -13.42
C GLN A 274 3.96 10.63 -13.36
N LEU A 275 3.34 9.89 -14.27
CA LEU A 275 1.90 9.63 -14.23
C LEU A 275 1.54 8.81 -12.98
N ALA A 276 2.28 7.74 -12.70
CA ALA A 276 2.08 6.96 -11.48
C ALA A 276 2.32 7.79 -10.21
N ARG A 277 3.29 8.72 -10.21
CA ARG A 277 3.52 9.66 -9.09
C ARG A 277 2.35 10.64 -8.90
N ALA A 278 1.68 11.04 -9.99
CA ALA A 278 0.46 11.84 -9.90
C ALA A 278 -0.68 11.04 -9.25
N GLU A 279 -0.83 9.76 -9.57
CA GLU A 279 -1.81 8.87 -8.95
C GLU A 279 -1.51 8.66 -7.45
N ALA A 280 -0.24 8.52 -7.08
CA ALA A 280 0.18 8.45 -5.68
C ALA A 280 -0.24 9.71 -4.92
N ALA A 281 -0.06 10.89 -5.51
CA ALA A 281 -0.47 12.16 -4.90
C ALA A 281 -2.00 12.27 -4.76
N LEU A 282 -2.79 11.75 -5.72
CA LEU A 282 -4.25 11.67 -5.57
C LEU A 282 -4.65 10.80 -4.39
N THR A 283 -4.01 9.64 -4.24
CA THR A 283 -4.28 8.72 -3.13
C THR A 283 -3.90 9.31 -1.77
N SER A 284 -2.88 10.18 -1.72
CA SER A 284 -2.48 10.93 -0.53
C SER A 284 -3.35 12.15 -0.24
N GLY A 285 -4.32 12.49 -1.09
CA GLY A 285 -5.13 13.70 -0.94
C GLY A 285 -4.40 15.02 -1.29
N GLU A 286 -3.40 14.96 -2.17
CA GLU A 286 -2.56 16.09 -2.61
C GLU A 286 -2.87 16.52 -4.05
N PRO A 287 -4.04 17.14 -4.33
CA PRO A 287 -4.48 17.39 -5.70
C PRO A 287 -3.55 18.34 -6.48
N ASP A 288 -2.91 19.30 -5.82
CA ASP A 288 -1.99 20.23 -6.48
C ASP A 288 -0.70 19.56 -6.93
N VAL A 289 -0.19 18.63 -6.11
CA VAL A 289 0.97 17.80 -6.47
C VAL A 289 0.62 16.89 -7.64
N ALA A 290 -0.56 16.26 -7.59
CA ALA A 290 -1.06 15.40 -8.66
C ALA A 290 -1.18 16.16 -10.00
N ARG A 291 -1.75 17.37 -9.99
CA ARG A 291 -1.86 18.22 -11.19
C ARG A 291 -0.49 18.53 -11.82
N ARG A 292 0.52 18.87 -11.01
CA ARG A 292 1.87 19.18 -11.50
C ARG A 292 2.52 17.96 -12.17
N TRP A 293 2.46 16.79 -11.53
CA TRP A 293 3.05 15.57 -12.09
C TRP A 293 2.31 15.08 -13.34
N ALA A 294 0.98 15.08 -13.33
CA ALA A 294 0.19 14.71 -14.49
C ALA A 294 0.45 15.64 -15.71
N ALA A 295 0.56 16.96 -15.49
CA ALA A 295 0.90 17.90 -16.55
C ALA A 295 2.33 17.69 -17.10
N ALA A 296 3.28 17.29 -16.24
CA ALA A 296 4.64 16.95 -16.68
C ALA A 296 4.66 15.68 -17.54
N ALA A 297 3.93 14.65 -17.15
CA ALA A 297 3.76 13.41 -17.90
C ALA A 297 3.09 13.67 -19.26
N GLU A 298 1.97 14.42 -19.28
CA GLU A 298 1.23 14.78 -20.48
C GLU A 298 2.12 15.44 -21.54
N ARG A 299 2.94 16.42 -21.12
CA ARG A 299 3.87 17.10 -22.04
C ARG A 299 4.91 16.17 -22.66
N ARG A 300 5.40 15.17 -21.89
CA ARG A 300 6.36 14.18 -22.39
C ARG A 300 5.70 13.21 -23.37
N PHE A 301 4.54 12.66 -23.00
CA PHE A 301 3.80 11.76 -23.90
C PHE A 301 3.45 12.41 -25.23
N ARG A 302 3.05 13.70 -25.24
CA ARG A 302 2.80 14.43 -26.49
C ARG A 302 4.07 14.60 -27.34
N ARG A 303 5.25 14.82 -26.71
CA ARG A 303 6.52 14.88 -27.44
C ARG A 303 6.89 13.55 -28.11
N HIS A 304 6.46 12.45 -27.51
CA HIS A 304 6.66 11.11 -28.04
C HIS A 304 5.48 10.63 -28.93
N SER A 305 4.57 11.53 -29.31
CA SER A 305 3.37 11.22 -30.12
C SER A 305 2.51 10.10 -29.53
N ASN A 306 2.55 9.92 -28.21
CA ASN A 306 1.71 8.96 -27.50
C ASN A 306 0.47 9.64 -26.93
N ASP A 307 -0.54 9.80 -27.79
CA ASP A 307 -1.80 10.43 -27.43
C ASP A 307 -2.62 9.63 -26.41
N ALA A 308 -2.48 8.30 -26.43
CA ALA A 308 -3.20 7.45 -25.49
C ALA A 308 -2.79 7.75 -24.03
N LEU A 309 -1.49 7.70 -23.75
CA LEU A 309 -0.97 8.01 -22.41
C LEU A 309 -1.10 9.50 -22.07
N ALA A 310 -1.07 10.39 -23.06
CA ALA A 310 -1.39 11.80 -22.83
C ALA A 310 -2.84 11.99 -22.34
N CYS A 311 -3.82 11.24 -22.89
CA CYS A 311 -5.20 11.24 -22.40
C CYS A 311 -5.32 10.69 -20.97
N LEU A 312 -4.55 9.68 -20.58
CA LEU A 312 -4.51 9.17 -19.20
C LEU A 312 -3.97 10.24 -18.24
N ALA A 313 -2.93 10.95 -18.64
CA ALA A 313 -2.41 12.07 -17.84
C ALA A 313 -3.44 13.22 -17.71
N GLN A 314 -4.21 13.50 -18.75
CA GLN A 314 -5.32 14.45 -18.69
C GLN A 314 -6.42 13.98 -17.73
N LEU A 315 -6.76 12.69 -17.75
CA LEU A 315 -7.73 12.10 -16.84
C LEU A 315 -7.29 12.25 -15.38
N THR A 316 -6.04 11.95 -15.07
CA THR A 316 -5.47 12.12 -13.72
C THR A 316 -5.50 13.58 -13.28
N ARG A 317 -5.18 14.53 -14.18
CA ARG A 317 -5.29 15.97 -13.91
C ARG A 317 -6.74 16.41 -13.67
N LEU A 318 -7.69 15.86 -14.41
CA LEU A 318 -9.10 16.16 -14.26
C LEU A 318 -9.65 15.61 -12.92
N ARG A 319 -9.23 14.40 -12.52
CA ARG A 319 -9.53 13.84 -11.20
C ARG A 319 -9.04 14.76 -10.08
N ALA A 320 -7.81 15.25 -10.19
CA ALA A 320 -7.26 16.18 -9.20
C ALA A 320 -8.05 17.48 -9.11
N ARG A 321 -8.51 18.03 -10.25
CA ARG A 321 -9.36 19.23 -10.27
C ARG A 321 -10.74 18.99 -9.67
N SER A 322 -11.30 17.81 -9.86
CA SER A 322 -12.61 17.47 -9.31
C SER A 322 -12.64 17.36 -7.78
N MET A 323 -11.49 17.23 -7.12
CA MET A 323 -11.37 17.23 -5.66
C MET A 323 -11.55 18.62 -5.05
N SER A 324 -11.34 19.68 -5.84
CA SER A 324 -11.53 21.07 -5.38
C SER A 324 -12.95 21.56 -5.71
N PRO A 325 -13.56 22.40 -4.86
CA PRO A 325 -14.86 22.97 -5.15
C PRO A 325 -14.79 23.96 -6.34
N GLY A 326 -15.87 24.03 -7.13
CA GLY A 326 -16.02 24.96 -8.24
C GLY A 326 -15.87 24.34 -9.64
N HIS A 327 -16.10 25.16 -10.67
CA HIS A 327 -15.97 24.81 -12.10
C HIS A 327 -16.68 23.54 -12.58
N ARG A 328 -17.80 23.13 -11.94
CA ARG A 328 -18.49 21.86 -12.18
C ARG A 328 -18.89 21.65 -13.65
N THR A 329 -19.48 22.65 -14.29
CA THR A 329 -19.87 22.59 -15.71
C THR A 329 -18.68 22.46 -16.65
N GLN A 330 -17.56 23.13 -16.34
CA GLN A 330 -16.33 23.02 -17.13
C GLN A 330 -15.71 21.64 -16.97
N ILE A 331 -15.65 21.10 -15.75
CA ILE A 331 -15.16 19.74 -15.49
C ILE A 331 -16.00 18.72 -16.25
N ALA A 332 -17.33 18.87 -16.26
CA ALA A 332 -18.23 17.99 -17.00
C ALA A 332 -17.94 18.01 -18.50
N ALA A 333 -17.81 19.19 -19.10
CA ALA A 333 -17.53 19.34 -20.52
C ALA A 333 -16.18 18.74 -20.92
N GLU A 334 -15.13 19.01 -20.15
CA GLU A 334 -13.79 18.45 -20.38
C GLU A 334 -13.78 16.92 -20.23
N ALA A 335 -14.49 16.39 -19.22
CA ALA A 335 -14.60 14.96 -18.99
C ALA A 335 -15.33 14.25 -20.15
N LEU A 336 -16.42 14.81 -20.67
CA LEU A 336 -17.14 14.26 -21.82
C LEU A 336 -16.32 14.29 -23.10
N GLN A 337 -15.54 15.34 -23.32
CA GLN A 337 -14.62 15.40 -24.45
C GLN A 337 -13.53 14.34 -24.32
N LEU A 338 -12.96 14.19 -23.13
CA LEU A 338 -11.92 13.19 -22.85
C LEU A 338 -12.47 11.77 -22.99
N THR A 339 -13.72 11.50 -22.58
CA THR A 339 -14.40 10.22 -22.77
C THR A 339 -14.39 9.79 -24.24
N LYS A 340 -14.71 10.72 -25.17
CA LYS A 340 -14.68 10.41 -26.62
C LYS A 340 -13.28 10.05 -27.10
N GLN A 341 -12.26 10.80 -26.63
CA GLN A 341 -10.87 10.57 -27.01
C GLN A 341 -10.33 9.22 -26.50
N LEU A 342 -10.66 8.86 -25.26
CA LEU A 342 -10.27 7.60 -24.66
C LEU A 342 -10.93 6.41 -25.35
N ARG A 343 -12.24 6.50 -25.67
CA ARG A 343 -12.95 5.46 -26.43
C ARG A 343 -12.41 5.24 -27.82
N ALA A 344 -12.10 6.31 -28.54
CA ALA A 344 -11.50 6.22 -29.87
C ALA A 344 -10.13 5.52 -29.87
N ARG A 345 -9.50 5.39 -28.70
CA ARG A 345 -8.21 4.72 -28.50
C ARG A 345 -8.34 3.35 -27.79
N GLY A 346 -9.55 2.81 -27.64
CA GLY A 346 -9.78 1.52 -26.98
C GLY A 346 -9.64 1.54 -25.44
N LEU A 347 -9.36 2.70 -24.81
CA LEU A 347 -9.20 2.86 -23.36
C LEU A 347 -10.56 2.94 -22.66
N THR A 348 -11.29 1.82 -22.69
CA THR A 348 -12.70 1.75 -22.25
C THR A 348 -12.88 2.01 -20.76
N ASN A 349 -12.03 1.44 -19.92
CA ASN A 349 -12.10 1.62 -18.47
C ASN A 349 -11.86 3.08 -18.07
N ASP A 350 -10.88 3.73 -18.71
CA ASP A 350 -10.54 5.13 -18.44
C ASP A 350 -11.60 6.08 -18.99
N ALA A 351 -12.21 5.72 -20.11
CA ALA A 351 -13.37 6.44 -20.65
C ALA A 351 -14.58 6.35 -19.70
N ASP A 352 -14.84 5.18 -19.11
CA ASP A 352 -15.90 5.00 -18.10
C ASP A 352 -15.61 5.82 -16.83
N MET A 353 -14.34 5.90 -16.42
CA MET A 353 -13.94 6.78 -15.30
C MET A 353 -14.18 8.26 -15.62
N ALA A 354 -13.82 8.72 -16.82
CA ALA A 354 -14.08 10.10 -17.26
C ALA A 354 -15.58 10.40 -17.32
N GLU A 355 -16.39 9.45 -17.81
CA GLU A 355 -17.85 9.57 -17.89
C GLU A 355 -18.49 9.67 -16.50
N LEU A 356 -18.04 8.89 -15.53
CA LEU A 356 -18.49 8.98 -14.15
C LEU A 356 -18.08 10.30 -13.47
N LEU A 357 -16.91 10.84 -13.79
CA LEU A 357 -16.52 12.18 -13.33
C LEU A 357 -17.43 13.28 -13.92
N ALA A 358 -17.78 13.16 -15.22
CA ALA A 358 -18.74 14.05 -15.85
C ALA A 358 -20.11 13.96 -15.17
N ALA A 359 -20.58 12.74 -14.89
CA ALA A 359 -21.86 12.52 -14.22
C ALA A 359 -21.90 13.18 -12.82
N ARG A 360 -20.86 13.01 -12.01
CA ARG A 360 -20.72 13.66 -10.70
C ARG A 360 -20.76 15.19 -10.82
N ALA A 361 -19.99 15.72 -11.78
CA ALA A 361 -19.93 17.16 -12.01
C ALA A 361 -21.28 17.74 -12.47
N LEU A 362 -22.03 17.01 -13.31
CA LEU A 362 -23.36 17.38 -13.76
C LEU A 362 -24.39 17.32 -12.63
N ALA A 363 -24.38 16.27 -11.82
CA ALA A 363 -25.25 16.16 -10.65
C ALA A 363 -25.05 17.35 -9.70
N ALA A 364 -23.78 17.67 -9.40
CA ALA A 364 -23.42 18.81 -8.55
C ALA A 364 -23.69 20.18 -9.19
N ALA A 365 -23.85 20.25 -10.53
CA ALA A 365 -24.24 21.46 -11.26
C ALA A 365 -25.77 21.62 -11.42
N GLY A 366 -26.58 20.68 -10.89
CA GLY A 366 -28.04 20.75 -11.00
C GLY A 366 -28.61 20.13 -12.27
N HIS A 367 -27.87 19.22 -12.94
CA HIS A 367 -28.30 18.48 -14.14
C HIS A 367 -28.47 16.96 -13.86
N PRO A 368 -29.41 16.55 -13.00
CA PRO A 368 -29.50 15.14 -12.54
C PRO A 368 -29.90 14.17 -13.66
N GLU A 369 -30.71 14.60 -14.64
CA GLU A 369 -31.14 13.75 -15.76
C GLU A 369 -29.96 13.36 -16.66
N ASP A 370 -29.06 14.30 -16.95
CA ASP A 370 -27.87 14.05 -17.74
C ASP A 370 -26.90 13.12 -16.98
N ALA A 371 -26.73 13.36 -15.69
CA ALA A 371 -25.93 12.50 -14.81
C ALA A 371 -26.46 11.07 -14.80
N ARG A 372 -27.78 10.87 -14.67
CA ARG A 372 -28.43 9.56 -14.67
C ARG A 372 -28.19 8.80 -15.97
N ARG A 373 -28.29 9.49 -17.12
CA ARG A 373 -28.01 8.89 -18.43
C ARG A 373 -26.60 8.33 -18.52
N LEU A 374 -25.60 9.10 -18.13
CA LEU A 374 -24.19 8.69 -18.15
C LEU A 374 -23.95 7.49 -17.24
N ILE A 375 -24.39 7.53 -15.99
CA ILE A 375 -24.23 6.43 -15.03
C ILE A 375 -24.87 5.13 -15.54
N THR A 376 -26.01 5.22 -16.24
CA THR A 376 -26.71 4.06 -16.79
C THR A 376 -25.93 3.41 -17.94
N VAL A 377 -25.28 4.20 -18.78
CA VAL A 377 -24.44 3.70 -19.88
C VAL A 377 -23.24 2.92 -19.34
N VAL A 378 -22.53 3.47 -18.35
CA VAL A 378 -21.39 2.78 -17.71
C VAL A 378 -21.84 1.47 -17.06
N ARG A 379 -23.00 1.43 -16.41
CA ARG A 379 -23.55 0.21 -15.78
C ARG A 379 -23.74 -0.94 -16.76
N ARG A 380 -24.16 -0.66 -17.98
CA ARG A 380 -24.46 -1.69 -18.99
C ARG A 380 -23.19 -2.38 -19.52
N ARG A 381 -22.02 -1.75 -19.40
CA ARG A 381 -20.78 -2.21 -20.03
C ARG A 381 -19.96 -3.19 -19.22
N GLY A 382 -20.10 -3.29 -17.88
CA GLY A 382 -19.13 -4.12 -17.16
C GLY A 382 -19.51 -4.71 -15.82
N ALA A 383 -19.57 -6.03 -15.77
CA ALA A 383 -19.57 -6.80 -14.53
C ALA A 383 -18.15 -6.96 -13.93
N ALA A 384 -17.09 -6.78 -14.72
CA ALA A 384 -15.68 -7.02 -14.36
C ALA A 384 -14.83 -5.74 -14.32
N ALA A 385 -15.43 -4.58 -13.98
CA ALA A 385 -14.71 -3.33 -13.92
C ALA A 385 -13.69 -3.29 -12.77
N PRO A 386 -12.53 -2.61 -12.93
CA PRO A 386 -11.57 -2.35 -11.86
C PRO A 386 -12.23 -1.73 -10.61
N LEU A 387 -11.68 -2.05 -9.42
CA LEU A 387 -12.24 -1.58 -8.14
C LEU A 387 -12.51 -0.07 -8.14
N ALA A 388 -11.56 0.74 -8.62
CA ALA A 388 -11.70 2.20 -8.65
C ALA A 388 -12.93 2.69 -9.42
N ILE A 389 -13.25 2.07 -10.55
CA ILE A 389 -14.45 2.39 -11.35
C ILE A 389 -15.72 2.00 -10.59
N GLY A 390 -15.70 0.82 -9.94
CA GLY A 390 -16.80 0.36 -9.10
C GLY A 390 -17.11 1.34 -7.96
N LEU A 391 -16.07 1.79 -7.25
CA LEU A 391 -16.20 2.76 -6.15
C LEU A 391 -16.71 4.11 -6.65
N LEU A 392 -16.13 4.63 -7.74
CA LEU A 392 -16.54 5.90 -8.32
C LEU A 392 -18.00 5.85 -8.82
N ARG A 393 -18.44 4.72 -9.38
CA ARG A 393 -19.82 4.49 -9.80
C ARG A 393 -20.79 4.52 -8.63
N HIS A 394 -20.45 3.86 -7.51
CA HIS A 394 -21.27 3.89 -6.31
C HIS A 394 -21.33 5.30 -5.73
N LEU A 395 -20.23 6.03 -5.72
CA LEU A 395 -20.19 7.42 -5.28
C LEU A 395 -21.05 8.32 -6.17
N ALA A 396 -20.93 8.22 -7.49
CA ALA A 396 -21.72 9.01 -8.44
C ALA A 396 -23.22 8.74 -8.30
N ARG A 397 -23.61 7.47 -8.07
CA ARG A 397 -25.02 7.11 -7.83
C ARG A 397 -25.53 7.62 -6.49
N ALA A 398 -24.69 7.62 -5.48
CA ALA A 398 -25.04 8.17 -4.17
C ALA A 398 -25.26 9.69 -4.24
N GLU A 399 -24.35 10.41 -4.89
CA GLU A 399 -24.47 11.87 -5.08
C GLU A 399 -25.70 12.23 -5.94
N LEU A 400 -26.00 11.46 -6.99
CA LEU A 400 -27.21 11.64 -7.78
C LEU A 400 -28.48 11.40 -6.93
N ALA A 401 -28.55 10.30 -6.17
CA ALA A 401 -29.67 10.00 -5.30
C ALA A 401 -29.88 11.07 -4.21
N GLU A 402 -28.79 11.67 -3.73
CA GLU A 402 -28.81 12.79 -2.79
C GLU A 402 -29.45 14.04 -3.42
N THR A 403 -29.06 14.42 -4.64
CA THR A 403 -29.66 15.56 -5.36
C THR A 403 -31.15 15.36 -5.62
N GLU A 404 -31.61 14.11 -5.69
CA GLU A 404 -33.00 13.73 -5.86
C GLU A 404 -33.79 13.59 -4.52
N GLY A 405 -33.14 13.88 -3.38
CA GLY A 405 -33.74 13.73 -2.06
C GLY A 405 -33.87 12.28 -1.59
N GLN A 406 -33.31 11.31 -2.30
CA GLN A 406 -33.40 9.87 -2.04
C GLN A 406 -32.27 9.39 -1.11
N ALA A 407 -32.11 10.00 0.06
CA ALA A 407 -30.98 9.74 0.95
C ALA A 407 -30.87 8.27 1.41
N GLY A 408 -31.97 7.50 1.45
CA GLY A 408 -31.93 6.05 1.73
C GLY A 408 -31.21 5.27 0.64
N THR A 409 -31.48 5.59 -0.64
CA THR A 409 -30.80 5.04 -1.81
C THR A 409 -29.31 5.44 -1.81
N ALA A 410 -29.01 6.71 -1.53
CA ALA A 410 -27.65 7.21 -1.44
C ALA A 410 -26.82 6.43 -0.41
N LEU A 411 -27.32 6.27 0.81
CA LEU A 411 -26.67 5.48 1.85
C LEU A 411 -26.53 3.98 1.48
N GLY A 412 -27.46 3.45 0.69
CA GLY A 412 -27.40 2.09 0.14
C GLY A 412 -26.23 1.91 -0.82
N GLU A 413 -26.07 2.85 -1.76
CA GLU A 413 -24.96 2.85 -2.72
C GLU A 413 -23.60 2.98 -2.03
N LEU A 414 -23.49 3.90 -1.07
CA LEU A 414 -22.25 4.08 -0.31
C LEU A 414 -21.87 2.81 0.47
N ARG A 415 -22.85 2.12 1.08
CA ARG A 415 -22.59 0.83 1.74
C ARG A 415 -22.14 -0.25 0.77
N ALA A 416 -22.72 -0.29 -0.43
CA ALA A 416 -22.33 -1.24 -1.47
C ALA A 416 -20.87 -1.00 -1.94
N GLY A 417 -20.49 0.27 -2.15
CA GLY A 417 -19.11 0.63 -2.46
C GLY A 417 -18.12 0.22 -1.35
N LEU A 418 -18.42 0.52 -0.09
CA LEU A 418 -17.58 0.10 1.05
C LEU A 418 -17.48 -1.42 1.18
N ALA A 419 -18.55 -2.17 0.84
CA ALA A 419 -18.47 -3.63 0.84
C ALA A 419 -17.44 -4.16 -0.16
N MET A 420 -17.25 -3.49 -1.32
CA MET A 420 -16.18 -3.84 -2.27
C MET A 420 -14.79 -3.62 -1.66
N VAL A 421 -14.58 -2.50 -0.96
CA VAL A 421 -13.31 -2.22 -0.26
C VAL A 421 -13.04 -3.29 0.81
N HIS A 422 -14.05 -3.66 1.60
CA HIS A 422 -13.91 -4.68 2.64
C HIS A 422 -13.65 -6.08 2.07
N ALA A 423 -14.27 -6.44 0.95
CA ALA A 423 -14.00 -7.69 0.25
C ALA A 423 -12.54 -7.76 -0.23
N ARG A 424 -12.02 -6.63 -0.74
CA ARG A 424 -10.59 -6.50 -1.11
C ARG A 424 -9.68 -6.66 0.10
N ARG A 425 -9.95 -5.91 1.17
CA ARG A 425 -9.19 -5.94 2.42
C ARG A 425 -9.09 -7.36 3.00
N GLY A 426 -10.16 -8.14 2.97
CA GLY A 426 -10.19 -9.50 3.46
C GLY A 426 -9.20 -10.46 2.76
N ARG A 427 -8.75 -10.14 1.55
CA ARG A 427 -7.75 -10.91 0.81
C ARG A 427 -6.30 -10.58 1.21
N LEU A 428 -6.09 -9.52 1.99
CA LEU A 428 -4.78 -9.04 2.43
C LEU A 428 -4.48 -9.57 3.82
N GLY A 429 -3.34 -10.23 4.02
CA GLY A 429 -2.95 -10.80 5.31
C GLY A 429 -2.22 -9.79 6.20
N SER A 430 -1.44 -8.90 5.60
CA SER A 430 -0.69 -7.87 6.32
C SER A 430 -1.60 -6.76 6.83
N ILE A 431 -1.41 -6.35 8.09
CA ILE A 431 -2.12 -5.20 8.67
C ILE A 431 -1.80 -3.90 7.93
N ASP A 432 -0.58 -3.77 7.42
CA ASP A 432 -0.13 -2.60 6.67
C ASP A 432 -0.91 -2.45 5.35
N LEU A 433 -1.09 -3.53 4.59
CA LEU A 433 -1.92 -3.53 3.39
C LEU A 433 -3.41 -3.35 3.72
N GLN A 434 -3.88 -3.91 4.84
CA GLN A 434 -5.26 -3.78 5.27
C GLN A 434 -5.60 -2.34 5.67
N THR A 435 -4.71 -1.67 6.40
CA THR A 435 -4.90 -0.26 6.79
C THR A 435 -4.77 0.67 5.59
N GLY A 436 -3.84 0.42 4.69
CA GLY A 436 -3.69 1.18 3.44
C GLY A 436 -4.98 1.21 2.61
N THR A 437 -5.68 0.07 2.50
CA THR A 437 -6.93 0.01 1.71
C THR A 437 -8.07 0.89 2.25
N ALA A 438 -7.98 1.41 3.48
CA ALA A 438 -8.96 2.36 4.01
C ALA A 438 -9.02 3.65 3.18
N ALA A 439 -7.87 4.11 2.66
CA ALA A 439 -7.79 5.28 1.80
C ALA A 439 -8.66 5.17 0.54
N LEU A 440 -8.84 3.95 -0.01
CA LEU A 440 -9.65 3.72 -1.20
C LEU A 440 -11.16 3.97 -0.96
N GLY A 441 -11.61 3.87 0.27
CA GLY A 441 -13.02 4.09 0.67
C GLY A 441 -13.29 5.45 1.32
N ALA A 442 -12.30 6.33 1.42
CA ALA A 442 -12.39 7.58 2.18
C ALA A 442 -13.55 8.48 1.71
N ASP A 443 -13.70 8.68 0.40
CA ASP A 443 -14.78 9.51 -0.17
C ASP A 443 -16.18 8.95 0.14
N LEU A 444 -16.34 7.61 0.04
CA LEU A 444 -17.61 6.93 0.35
C LEU A 444 -17.96 7.07 1.84
N THR A 445 -16.94 6.95 2.69
CA THR A 445 -17.11 7.07 4.13
C THR A 445 -17.46 8.50 4.53
N ALA A 446 -16.74 9.50 4.00
CA ALA A 446 -17.01 10.91 4.24
C ALA A 446 -18.43 11.30 3.79
N ALA A 447 -18.84 10.88 2.59
CA ALA A 447 -20.18 11.14 2.09
C ALA A 447 -21.26 10.48 2.96
N GLY A 448 -21.05 9.25 3.41
CA GLY A 448 -21.98 8.54 4.26
C GLY A 448 -22.13 9.13 5.65
N LEU A 449 -21.02 9.55 6.26
CA LEU A 449 -21.03 10.21 7.55
C LEU A 449 -21.69 11.60 7.48
N ARG A 450 -21.41 12.37 6.42
CA ARG A 450 -22.08 13.65 6.16
C ARG A 450 -23.60 13.48 6.06
N LEU A 451 -24.07 12.56 5.20
CA LEU A 451 -25.50 12.28 5.05
C LEU A 451 -26.18 11.79 6.35
N ALA A 452 -25.46 11.03 7.17
CA ALA A 452 -25.93 10.59 8.47
C ALA A 452 -26.10 11.75 9.45
N LEU A 453 -25.14 12.68 9.46
CA LEU A 453 -25.15 13.89 10.27
C LEU A 453 -26.26 14.86 9.83
N ASP A 454 -26.47 15.06 8.53
CA ASP A 454 -27.52 15.91 7.98
C ASP A 454 -28.93 15.43 8.37
N ARG A 455 -29.08 14.15 8.71
CA ARG A 455 -30.33 13.55 9.22
C ARG A 455 -30.46 13.60 10.73
N GLU A 456 -29.46 14.07 11.43
CA GLU A 456 -29.44 14.17 12.91
C GLU A 456 -29.82 12.86 13.62
N SER A 457 -29.59 11.72 12.96
CA SER A 457 -29.95 10.40 13.49
C SER A 457 -28.76 9.76 14.20
N ALA A 458 -28.74 9.79 15.52
CA ALA A 458 -27.65 9.22 16.31
C ALA A 458 -27.37 7.74 16.00
N PRO A 459 -28.38 6.84 15.84
CA PRO A 459 -28.11 5.46 15.43
C PRO A 459 -27.48 5.35 14.04
N LEU A 460 -27.84 6.23 13.10
CA LEU A 460 -27.28 6.25 11.77
C LEU A 460 -25.82 6.76 11.79
N VAL A 461 -25.57 7.83 12.54
CA VAL A 461 -24.20 8.35 12.73
C VAL A 461 -23.31 7.31 13.41
N TYR A 462 -23.78 6.63 14.46
CA TYR A 462 -23.09 5.49 15.06
C TYR A 462 -22.73 4.43 14.00
N ALA A 463 -23.69 4.02 13.19
CA ALA A 463 -23.48 3.00 12.18
C ALA A 463 -22.47 3.42 11.09
N TRP A 464 -22.36 4.71 10.78
CA TRP A 464 -21.37 5.23 9.85
C TRP A 464 -20.02 5.47 10.50
N LEU A 465 -19.98 5.87 11.77
CA LEU A 465 -18.75 5.93 12.55
C LEU A 465 -18.07 4.56 12.60
N GLU A 466 -18.83 3.50 12.89
CA GLU A 466 -18.32 2.13 12.89
C GLU A 466 -17.81 1.66 11.51
N ARG A 467 -18.35 2.20 10.41
CA ARG A 467 -17.86 1.91 9.05
C ARG A 467 -16.60 2.69 8.68
N SER A 468 -16.36 3.80 9.35
CA SER A 468 -15.21 4.69 9.07
C SER A 468 -13.98 4.36 9.90
N HIS A 469 -14.16 3.79 11.11
CA HIS A 469 -13.08 3.64 12.08
C HIS A 469 -12.51 2.22 12.11
N ALA A 470 -11.19 2.13 12.14
CA ALA A 470 -10.40 0.96 12.52
C ALA A 470 -10.86 -0.37 11.90
N GLN A 471 -11.17 -0.35 10.61
CA GLN A 471 -11.74 -1.50 9.91
C GLN A 471 -10.73 -2.67 9.77
N ALA A 472 -9.42 -2.41 9.90
CA ALA A 472 -8.39 -3.45 9.90
C ALA A 472 -8.55 -4.41 11.08
N PHE A 473 -8.97 -3.91 12.24
CA PHE A 473 -9.19 -4.74 13.44
C PHE A 473 -10.34 -5.78 13.30
N ARG A 474 -11.11 -5.73 12.22
CA ARG A 474 -12.13 -6.73 11.90
C ARG A 474 -11.58 -7.95 11.17
N ALA A 475 -10.40 -7.83 10.55
CA ALA A 475 -9.75 -8.95 9.91
C ALA A 475 -9.06 -9.84 10.95
N ARG A 476 -9.02 -11.16 10.68
CA ARG A 476 -8.23 -12.05 11.52
C ARG A 476 -6.75 -11.89 11.19
N PRO A 477 -5.89 -11.81 12.22
CA PRO A 477 -4.46 -11.82 11.99
C PRO A 477 -4.03 -13.06 11.20
N VAL A 478 -3.16 -12.85 10.22
CA VAL A 478 -2.52 -13.93 9.46
C VAL A 478 -1.04 -13.87 9.76
N ARG A 479 -0.46 -15.00 10.15
CA ARG A 479 0.99 -15.08 10.33
C ARG A 479 1.67 -15.20 8.98
N PRO A 480 2.72 -14.43 8.71
CA PRO A 480 3.54 -14.64 7.54
C PRO A 480 4.09 -16.09 7.56
N PRO A 481 4.22 -16.75 6.42
CA PRO A 481 4.85 -18.07 6.37
C PRO A 481 6.27 -18.01 6.91
N ALA A 482 6.68 -19.08 7.61
CA ALA A 482 8.05 -19.17 8.12
C ALA A 482 9.05 -19.10 6.95
N ASN A 483 9.96 -18.16 7.03
CA ASN A 483 10.99 -17.95 6.00
C ASN A 483 12.36 -17.81 6.69
N PRO A 484 13.31 -18.72 6.42
CA PRO A 484 14.66 -18.66 7.02
C PRO A 484 15.39 -17.33 6.75
N GLN A 485 15.19 -16.74 5.57
CA GLN A 485 15.80 -15.46 5.21
C GLN A 485 15.20 -14.31 6.01
N ALA A 486 13.87 -14.29 6.19
CA ALA A 486 13.23 -13.29 7.04
C ALA A 486 13.67 -13.42 8.50
N ALA A 487 13.83 -14.65 9.00
CA ALA A 487 14.38 -14.89 10.34
C ALA A 487 15.81 -14.39 10.50
N ALA A 488 16.67 -14.60 9.49
CA ALA A 488 18.04 -14.08 9.47
C ALA A 488 18.05 -12.54 9.42
N SER A 489 17.25 -11.92 8.55
CA SER A 489 17.12 -10.45 8.47
C SER A 489 16.61 -9.86 9.78
N LEU A 490 15.70 -10.54 10.48
CA LEU A 490 15.20 -10.10 11.79
C LEU A 490 16.29 -10.20 12.87
N ALA A 491 17.09 -11.25 12.86
CA ALA A 491 18.23 -11.41 13.78
C ALA A 491 19.30 -10.32 13.56
N GLU A 492 19.65 -10.04 12.30
CA GLU A 492 20.55 -8.95 11.92
C GLU A 492 19.99 -7.58 12.35
N LEU A 493 18.68 -7.36 12.14
CA LEU A 493 18.01 -6.13 12.54
C LEU A 493 18.07 -5.90 14.05
N ARG A 494 17.89 -6.95 14.87
CA ARG A 494 18.03 -6.86 16.33
C ARG A 494 19.44 -6.51 16.73
N GLN A 495 20.43 -7.20 16.17
CA GLN A 495 21.83 -6.93 16.44
C GLN A 495 22.22 -5.48 16.09
N LEU A 496 21.86 -5.02 14.90
CA LEU A 496 22.13 -3.64 14.48
C LEU A 496 21.42 -2.62 15.37
N SER A 497 20.16 -2.87 15.75
CA SER A 497 19.41 -1.98 16.63
C SER A 497 20.06 -1.88 18.02
N HIS A 498 20.59 -2.98 18.54
CA HIS A 498 21.37 -3.01 19.78
C HIS A 498 22.66 -2.19 19.68
N LEU A 499 23.46 -2.42 18.61
CA LEU A 499 24.70 -1.70 18.38
C LEU A 499 24.49 -0.19 18.15
N ILE A 500 23.45 0.19 17.42
CA ILE A 500 23.06 1.60 17.21
C ILE A 500 22.73 2.25 18.55
N ARG A 501 21.97 1.56 19.42
CA ARG A 501 21.65 2.07 20.76
C ARG A 501 22.92 2.26 21.61
N GLU A 502 23.82 1.28 21.64
CA GLU A 502 25.10 1.42 22.35
C GLU A 502 25.92 2.63 21.85
N ALA A 503 25.94 2.83 20.53
CA ALA A 503 26.61 3.98 19.93
C ALA A 503 25.94 5.29 20.34
N GLU A 504 24.63 5.36 20.34
CA GLU A 504 23.85 6.54 20.78
C GLU A 504 24.09 6.89 22.26
N LEU A 505 24.15 5.87 23.13
CA LEU A 505 24.49 6.05 24.55
C LEU A 505 25.93 6.60 24.74
N LYS A 506 26.84 6.25 23.86
CA LYS A 506 28.21 6.79 23.81
C LYS A 506 28.31 8.14 23.08
N GLY A 507 27.18 8.70 22.61
CA GLY A 507 27.13 9.96 21.86
C GLY A 507 27.66 9.88 20.44
N THR A 508 27.77 8.67 19.85
CA THR A 508 28.26 8.44 18.49
C THR A 508 27.12 8.04 17.58
N ARG A 509 27.25 8.31 16.29
CA ARG A 509 26.30 7.88 15.24
C ARG A 509 27.04 7.15 14.14
N ASP A 510 26.47 6.06 13.64
CA ASP A 510 26.97 5.28 12.52
C ASP A 510 25.95 5.28 11.37
N PRO A 511 26.09 6.17 10.36
CA PRO A 511 25.16 6.26 9.24
C PRO A 511 25.02 4.97 8.43
N PRO A 512 26.09 4.20 8.14
CA PRO A 512 25.99 2.88 7.51
C PRO A 512 25.09 1.90 8.26
N MET A 513 25.23 1.76 9.58
CA MET A 513 24.37 0.88 10.39
C MET A 513 22.92 1.34 10.38
N ILE A 514 22.67 2.65 10.46
CA ILE A 514 21.31 3.22 10.38
C ILE A 514 20.68 2.91 9.01
N ALA A 515 21.44 3.08 7.92
CA ALA A 515 20.95 2.77 6.57
C ALA A 515 20.64 1.26 6.41
N ARG A 516 21.51 0.38 6.91
CA ARG A 516 21.29 -1.07 6.85
C ARG A 516 20.08 -1.50 7.68
N ARG A 517 19.88 -0.90 8.86
CA ARG A 517 18.67 -1.12 9.67
C ARG A 517 17.40 -0.76 8.87
N ALA A 518 17.38 0.39 8.23
CA ALA A 518 16.23 0.82 7.43
C ALA A 518 15.98 -0.11 6.22
N GLU A 519 17.03 -0.68 5.63
CA GLU A 519 16.92 -1.66 4.55
C GLU A 519 16.28 -2.96 5.05
N LEU A 520 16.75 -3.52 6.17
CA LEU A 520 16.20 -4.73 6.78
C LEU A 520 14.74 -4.56 7.19
N GLN A 521 14.37 -3.40 7.73
CA GLN A 521 12.97 -3.08 8.04
C GLN A 521 12.10 -3.12 6.77
N ARG A 522 12.58 -2.60 5.65
CA ARG A 522 11.85 -2.68 4.37
C ARG A 522 11.73 -4.12 3.88
N GLU A 523 12.81 -4.91 3.92
CA GLU A 523 12.80 -6.32 3.51
C GLU A 523 11.77 -7.15 4.29
N LEU A 524 11.68 -6.93 5.60
CA LEU A 524 10.74 -7.61 6.49
C LEU A 524 9.29 -7.17 6.22
N ARG A 525 9.04 -5.87 6.00
CA ARG A 525 7.72 -5.37 5.57
C ARG A 525 7.28 -5.98 4.25
N GLU A 526 8.18 -6.00 3.26
CA GLU A 526 7.91 -6.60 1.96
C GLU A 526 7.62 -8.10 2.05
N HIS A 527 8.21 -8.77 3.04
CA HIS A 527 7.89 -10.16 3.32
C HIS A 527 6.47 -10.30 3.91
N ASP A 528 6.11 -9.43 4.87
CA ASP A 528 4.78 -9.41 5.47
C ASP A 528 3.68 -9.12 4.43
N TRP A 529 3.92 -8.25 3.46
CA TRP A 529 2.98 -7.94 2.39
C TRP A 529 2.62 -9.13 1.48
N GLN A 530 3.42 -10.19 1.48
CA GLN A 530 3.17 -11.41 0.69
C GLN A 530 2.14 -12.35 1.35
N ALA A 531 1.73 -12.06 2.58
CA ALA A 531 0.73 -12.87 3.27
C ALA A 531 -0.67 -12.63 2.68
N GLY A 532 -1.31 -13.69 2.22
CA GLY A 532 -2.71 -13.65 1.79
C GLY A 532 -3.66 -13.65 2.99
N GLY A 533 -4.78 -12.95 2.89
CA GLY A 533 -5.81 -12.87 3.92
C GLY A 533 -6.76 -14.06 3.90
N LEU A 534 -7.47 -14.31 5.01
CA LEU A 534 -8.44 -15.38 5.15
C LEU A 534 -9.81 -15.08 4.51
N GLY A 535 -9.98 -13.93 3.87
CA GLY A 535 -11.17 -13.54 3.12
C GLY A 535 -12.39 -13.13 3.97
N LYS A 536 -12.35 -13.28 5.29
CA LYS A 536 -13.49 -13.01 6.18
C LYS A 536 -13.16 -11.93 7.21
N ALA A 537 -13.96 -10.86 7.24
CA ALA A 537 -13.93 -9.87 8.31
C ALA A 537 -15.07 -10.14 9.31
N ALA A 538 -14.82 -9.84 10.59
CA ALA A 538 -15.86 -9.88 11.60
C ALA A 538 -16.99 -8.87 11.26
N PRO A 539 -18.25 -9.15 11.55
CA PRO A 539 -19.34 -8.19 11.35
C PRO A 539 -19.14 -6.95 12.23
N LEU A 540 -19.72 -5.83 11.78
CA LEU A 540 -19.77 -4.63 12.60
C LEU A 540 -20.70 -4.86 13.81
N ALA A 541 -20.28 -4.36 14.98
CA ALA A 541 -21.09 -4.43 16.18
C ALA A 541 -22.39 -3.61 16.00
N ARG A 542 -23.52 -4.25 16.30
CA ARG A 542 -24.80 -3.57 16.28
C ARG A 542 -24.96 -2.72 17.55
N LEU A 543 -25.64 -1.59 17.42
CA LEU A 543 -25.88 -0.69 18.54
C LEU A 543 -26.44 -1.42 19.78
N GLY A 544 -27.40 -2.33 19.61
CA GLY A 544 -27.97 -3.10 20.71
C GLY A 544 -26.99 -4.03 21.41
N GLU A 545 -26.06 -4.67 20.66
CA GLU A 545 -25.00 -5.53 21.25
C GLU A 545 -24.02 -4.72 22.08
N VAL A 546 -23.63 -3.55 21.56
CA VAL A 546 -22.73 -2.63 22.26
C VAL A 546 -23.41 -2.06 23.50
N SER A 547 -24.67 -1.63 23.38
CA SER A 547 -25.40 -1.07 24.50
C SER A 547 -25.60 -2.07 25.65
N GLY A 548 -25.92 -3.34 25.35
CA GLY A 548 -26.04 -4.39 26.37
C GLY A 548 -24.71 -4.63 27.11
N ALA A 549 -23.59 -4.70 26.37
CA ALA A 549 -22.28 -4.86 26.96
C ALA A 549 -21.84 -3.63 27.81
N LEU A 550 -22.21 -2.42 27.38
CA LEU A 550 -21.96 -1.19 28.16
C LEU A 550 -22.74 -1.16 29.48
N GLU A 551 -23.99 -1.61 29.49
CA GLU A 551 -24.81 -1.75 30.68
C GLU A 551 -24.22 -2.76 31.66
N GLU A 552 -23.81 -3.94 31.19
CA GLU A 552 -23.14 -4.96 32.00
C GLU A 552 -21.81 -4.45 32.59
N SER A 553 -21.08 -3.61 31.85
CA SER A 553 -19.81 -3.06 32.29
C SER A 553 -19.94 -1.81 33.18
N GLY A 554 -21.12 -1.17 33.26
CA GLY A 554 -21.35 0.10 33.93
C GLY A 554 -20.62 1.27 33.24
N GLN A 555 -20.57 1.22 31.90
CA GLN A 555 -19.90 2.22 31.08
C GLN A 555 -20.85 2.84 30.06
N CYS A 556 -20.47 4.01 29.54
CA CYS A 556 -21.04 4.60 28.35
C CYS A 556 -19.96 4.72 27.25
N LEU A 557 -20.37 4.80 25.99
CA LEU A 557 -19.45 4.98 24.88
C LEU A 557 -19.63 6.37 24.26
N VAL A 558 -18.53 7.07 24.04
CA VAL A 558 -18.46 8.39 23.44
C VAL A 558 -17.60 8.30 22.17
N GLY A 559 -18.26 8.26 21.01
CA GLY A 559 -17.59 8.36 19.70
C GLY A 559 -17.46 9.83 19.28
N ILE A 560 -16.24 10.33 19.12
CA ILE A 560 -15.97 11.73 18.78
C ILE A 560 -15.67 11.85 17.28
N LEU A 561 -16.26 12.84 16.65
CA LEU A 561 -16.06 13.16 15.24
C LEU A 561 -16.03 14.68 15.03
N ALA A 562 -15.40 15.13 13.94
CA ALA A 562 -15.34 16.55 13.59
C ALA A 562 -16.28 16.85 12.41
N ARG A 563 -16.94 18.01 12.45
CA ARG A 563 -17.74 18.55 11.36
C ARG A 563 -17.68 20.09 11.36
N ASP A 564 -17.30 20.67 10.24
CA ASP A 564 -17.32 22.12 10.01
C ASP A 564 -16.61 22.91 11.12
N GLY A 565 -15.44 22.42 11.59
CA GLY A 565 -14.65 23.02 12.65
C GLY A 565 -15.12 22.70 14.07
N HIS A 566 -16.29 22.08 14.25
CA HIS A 566 -16.82 21.69 15.56
C HIS A 566 -16.68 20.19 15.82
N LEU A 567 -16.56 19.84 17.10
CA LEU A 567 -16.65 18.45 17.54
C LEU A 567 -18.12 18.07 17.78
N LEU A 568 -18.42 16.81 17.52
CA LEU A 568 -19.68 16.15 17.81
C LEU A 568 -19.39 14.83 18.54
N ALA A 569 -20.26 14.43 19.44
CA ALA A 569 -20.21 13.12 20.08
C ALA A 569 -21.44 12.30 19.77
N VAL A 570 -21.22 11.01 19.47
CA VAL A 570 -22.26 9.99 19.56
C VAL A 570 -22.13 9.32 20.92
N LEU A 571 -23.04 9.61 21.82
CA LEU A 571 -23.14 8.98 23.14
C LEU A 571 -24.05 7.75 23.06
N VAL A 572 -23.51 6.57 23.37
CA VAL A 572 -24.28 5.34 23.56
C VAL A 572 -24.36 5.01 25.04
N ARG A 573 -25.58 5.01 25.59
CA ARG A 573 -25.84 4.79 27.00
C ARG A 573 -27.25 4.24 27.21
N ARG A 574 -27.40 3.20 28.06
CA ARG A 574 -28.70 2.67 28.48
C ARG A 574 -29.70 2.42 27.33
N GLY A 575 -29.27 1.63 26.33
CA GLY A 575 -30.14 1.26 25.20
C GLY A 575 -30.35 2.34 24.14
N SER A 576 -29.81 3.56 24.33
CA SER A 576 -30.03 4.70 23.45
C SER A 576 -28.74 5.28 22.91
N ALA A 577 -28.83 5.88 21.71
CA ALA A 577 -27.77 6.71 21.14
C ALA A 577 -28.26 8.15 21.01
N ARG A 578 -27.39 9.11 21.35
CA ARG A 578 -27.69 10.55 21.26
C ARG A 578 -26.53 11.27 20.57
N LEU A 579 -26.84 12.29 19.77
CA LEU A 579 -25.87 13.25 19.25
C LEU A 579 -25.76 14.41 20.23
N ILE A 580 -24.54 14.75 20.57
CA ILE A 580 -24.22 15.87 21.46
C ILE A 580 -23.24 16.77 20.72
N ARG A 581 -23.58 18.05 20.60
CA ARG A 581 -22.66 19.04 20.06
C ARG A 581 -21.61 19.34 21.13
N LEU A 582 -20.36 19.24 20.77
CA LEU A 582 -19.21 19.59 21.57
C LEU A 582 -18.69 20.97 21.16
N GLY A 583 -17.51 21.35 21.67
CA GLY A 583 -16.91 22.62 21.37
C GLY A 583 -16.11 22.69 20.06
N ASP A 584 -15.13 23.58 20.03
CA ASP A 584 -14.29 23.86 18.87
C ASP A 584 -13.26 22.75 18.64
N GLY A 585 -13.25 22.22 17.40
CA GLY A 585 -12.37 21.11 17.03
C GLY A 585 -10.90 21.52 16.81
N GLU A 586 -10.65 22.73 16.35
CA GLU A 586 -9.29 23.24 16.16
C GLU A 586 -8.65 23.55 17.51
N ALA A 587 -9.38 24.22 18.42
CA ALA A 587 -8.93 24.48 19.78
C ALA A 587 -8.61 23.18 20.53
N ALA A 588 -9.48 22.18 20.46
CA ALA A 588 -9.25 20.88 21.08
C ALA A 588 -8.05 20.14 20.47
N ALA A 589 -7.88 20.16 19.15
CA ALA A 589 -6.76 19.51 18.48
C ALA A 589 -5.42 20.18 18.82
N GLU A 590 -5.37 21.49 18.91
CA GLU A 590 -4.18 22.23 19.28
C GLU A 590 -3.83 22.00 20.77
N ALA A 591 -4.83 22.04 21.64
CA ALA A 591 -4.64 21.73 23.07
C ALA A 591 -4.13 20.30 23.28
N ALA A 592 -4.67 19.31 22.54
CA ALA A 592 -4.20 17.93 22.59
C ALA A 592 -2.72 17.78 22.20
N LYS A 593 -2.30 18.44 21.11
CA LYS A 593 -0.90 18.43 20.67
C LYS A 593 0.04 19.06 21.70
N ARG A 594 -0.33 20.23 22.26
CA ARG A 594 0.47 20.92 23.28
C ARG A 594 0.56 20.12 24.55
N LEU A 595 -0.55 19.54 25.02
CA LEU A 595 -0.59 18.69 26.20
C LEU A 595 0.43 17.54 26.09
N VAL A 596 0.48 16.85 24.97
CA VAL A 596 1.44 15.74 24.74
C VAL A 596 2.89 16.24 24.79
N VAL A 597 3.18 17.38 24.14
CA VAL A 597 4.54 17.97 24.11
C VAL A 597 4.98 18.43 25.51
N ASP A 598 4.08 19.04 26.26
CA ASP A 598 4.36 19.54 27.62
C ASP A 598 4.61 18.38 28.58
N LEU A 599 3.81 17.30 28.51
CA LEU A 599 4.02 16.08 29.29
C LEU A 599 5.36 15.40 28.95
N ASP A 600 5.70 15.30 27.66
CA ASP A 600 7.00 14.77 27.23
C ASP A 600 8.18 15.59 27.78
N THR A 601 8.00 16.92 27.80
CA THR A 601 9.03 17.83 28.30
C THR A 601 9.20 17.69 29.81
N LEU A 602 8.09 17.56 30.53
CA LEU A 602 8.09 17.37 31.98
C LEU A 602 8.77 16.06 32.41
N ALA A 603 8.55 14.97 31.65
CA ALA A 603 9.12 13.65 31.94
C ALA A 603 10.57 13.46 31.44
N GLY A 604 11.04 14.25 30.47
CA GLY A 604 12.26 13.95 29.70
C GLY A 604 13.57 14.46 30.33
N ARG A 605 13.57 15.45 31.23
CA ARG A 605 14.78 16.08 31.78
C ARG A 605 14.52 16.67 33.15
N ARG A 606 15.58 16.75 34.03
CA ARG A 606 15.53 17.60 35.21
C ARG A 606 15.48 19.05 34.75
N LEU A 607 14.32 19.69 34.97
CA LEU A 607 14.09 21.07 34.63
C LEU A 607 14.42 21.99 35.81
N PRO A 608 14.87 23.22 35.57
CA PRO A 608 14.88 24.23 36.59
C PRO A 608 13.46 24.44 37.19
N ALA A 609 13.32 24.56 38.50
CA ALA A 609 12.02 24.63 39.20
C ALA A 609 11.05 25.65 38.60
N ARG A 610 11.56 26.80 38.15
CA ARG A 610 10.73 27.88 37.54
C ARG A 610 10.17 27.42 36.18
N LEU A 611 10.94 26.70 35.37
CA LEU A 611 10.48 26.19 34.08
C LEU A 611 9.51 25.02 34.27
N GLU A 612 9.79 24.13 35.22
CA GLU A 612 8.87 23.07 35.60
C GLU A 612 7.50 23.61 36.02
N ALA A 613 7.47 24.68 36.85
CA ALA A 613 6.20 25.32 37.27
C ALA A 613 5.41 25.87 36.06
N VAL A 614 6.09 26.48 35.07
CA VAL A 614 5.46 27.02 33.86
C VAL A 614 4.88 25.88 33.00
N ILE A 615 5.60 24.76 32.84
CA ILE A 615 5.12 23.63 32.05
C ILE A 615 3.93 22.95 32.74
N ARG A 616 3.97 22.77 34.07
CA ARG A 616 2.84 22.24 34.83
C ARG A 616 1.59 23.12 34.67
N GLU A 617 1.75 24.42 34.68
CA GLU A 617 0.65 25.36 34.46
C GLU A 617 0.12 25.27 33.02
N SER A 618 1.00 25.13 32.03
CA SER A 618 0.59 24.91 30.67
C SER A 618 -0.21 23.61 30.52
N ILE A 619 0.24 22.49 31.13
CA ILE A 619 -0.49 21.23 31.17
C ILE A 619 -1.90 21.41 31.75
N ARG A 620 -2.05 22.10 32.90
CA ARG A 620 -3.36 22.35 33.49
C ARG A 620 -4.25 23.15 32.55
N HIS A 621 -3.71 24.20 31.94
CA HIS A 621 -4.45 25.03 31.00
C HIS A 621 -4.93 24.20 29.77
N GLN A 622 -4.06 23.37 29.19
CA GLN A 622 -4.49 22.52 28.07
C GLN A 622 -5.56 21.49 28.47
N ALA A 623 -5.43 20.93 29.68
CA ALA A 623 -6.43 20.01 30.23
C ALA A 623 -7.78 20.72 30.49
N GLU A 624 -7.77 21.97 30.92
CA GLU A 624 -8.98 22.79 31.09
C GLU A 624 -9.64 23.10 29.76
N VAL A 625 -8.85 23.47 28.72
CA VAL A 625 -9.38 23.69 27.37
C VAL A 625 -10.04 22.41 26.84
N LEU A 626 -9.36 21.25 26.90
CA LEU A 626 -9.95 19.97 26.48
C LEU A 626 -11.20 19.62 27.29
N THR A 627 -11.22 19.92 28.59
CA THR A 627 -12.39 19.71 29.45
C THR A 627 -13.55 20.61 29.04
N ALA A 628 -13.29 21.88 28.73
CA ALA A 628 -14.32 22.81 28.28
C ALA A 628 -14.92 22.38 26.95
N GLU A 629 -14.05 22.02 25.98
CA GLU A 629 -14.48 21.69 24.60
C GLU A 629 -15.14 20.31 24.53
N ILE A 630 -14.72 19.33 25.32
CA ILE A 630 -15.17 17.95 25.21
C ILE A 630 -16.07 17.53 26.38
N MET A 631 -15.61 17.70 27.62
CA MET A 631 -16.27 17.10 28.78
C MET A 631 -17.44 17.94 29.32
N THR A 632 -17.35 19.24 29.30
CA THR A 632 -18.42 20.12 29.79
C THR A 632 -19.77 19.85 29.09
N PRO A 633 -19.84 19.73 27.77
CA PRO A 633 -21.10 19.37 27.09
C PRO A 633 -21.58 17.95 27.38
N LEU A 634 -20.68 17.04 27.75
CA LEU A 634 -21.02 15.63 28.02
C LEU A 634 -21.42 15.36 29.48
N ARG A 635 -20.98 16.17 30.40
CA ARG A 635 -21.04 15.95 31.86
C ARG A 635 -22.42 15.48 32.38
N SER A 636 -23.48 16.18 32.00
CA SER A 636 -24.84 15.81 32.40
C SER A 636 -25.34 14.50 31.75
N SER A 637 -24.82 14.17 30.60
CA SER A 637 -25.31 13.02 29.81
C SER A 637 -24.59 11.71 30.17
N ILE A 638 -23.31 11.76 30.58
CA ILE A 638 -22.53 10.58 30.97
C ILE A 638 -22.77 10.17 32.44
N GLY A 639 -23.22 11.08 33.31
CA GLY A 639 -23.42 10.81 34.75
C GLY A 639 -22.13 10.27 35.38
N ASP A 640 -22.24 9.24 36.24
CA ASP A 640 -21.11 8.62 36.96
C ASP A 640 -20.55 7.37 36.31
N ASP A 641 -21.06 7.00 35.12
CA ASP A 641 -20.62 5.78 34.40
C ASP A 641 -19.14 5.89 33.99
N GLY A 642 -18.43 4.76 33.90
CA GLY A 642 -17.13 4.73 33.22
C GLY A 642 -17.28 5.11 31.75
N VAL A 643 -16.21 5.61 31.13
CA VAL A 643 -16.30 6.10 29.75
C VAL A 643 -15.42 5.28 28.81
N VAL A 644 -16.00 4.84 27.71
CA VAL A 644 -15.29 4.27 26.56
C VAL A 644 -15.21 5.32 25.47
N PHE A 645 -14.02 5.83 25.18
CA PHE A 645 -13.80 6.78 24.10
C PHE A 645 -13.45 6.07 22.78
N VAL A 646 -14.09 6.49 21.70
CA VAL A 646 -13.67 6.23 20.31
C VAL A 646 -13.28 7.59 19.72
N PRO A 647 -12.03 8.02 19.91
CA PRO A 647 -11.57 9.34 19.51
C PRO A 647 -11.21 9.36 18.02
N SER A 648 -11.22 10.55 17.39
CA SER A 648 -10.73 10.80 16.04
C SER A 648 -9.53 11.74 16.04
N GLY A 649 -8.63 11.55 15.06
CA GLY A 649 -7.50 12.44 14.83
C GLY A 649 -6.58 12.62 16.06
N PRO A 650 -6.13 13.84 16.36
CA PRO A 650 -5.18 14.10 17.47
C PRO A 650 -5.67 13.69 18.85
N LEU A 651 -6.99 13.55 19.04
CA LEU A 651 -7.57 13.15 20.31
C LEU A 651 -7.29 11.68 20.68
N ALA A 652 -6.87 10.86 19.71
CA ALA A 652 -6.51 9.45 19.94
C ALA A 652 -5.25 9.29 20.82
N GLY A 653 -4.38 10.30 20.88
CA GLY A 653 -3.10 10.27 21.59
C GLY A 653 -3.07 10.98 22.94
N ILE A 654 -4.20 11.42 23.48
CA ILE A 654 -4.20 12.13 24.77
C ILE A 654 -4.37 11.20 25.97
N PRO A 655 -3.72 11.48 27.10
CA PRO A 655 -3.95 10.77 28.36
C PRO A 655 -5.21 11.33 29.03
N TRP A 656 -6.36 10.73 28.76
CA TRP A 656 -7.67 11.21 29.21
C TRP A 656 -7.80 11.42 30.72
N SER A 657 -7.06 10.67 31.55
CA SER A 657 -7.04 10.79 33.01
C SER A 657 -6.47 12.12 33.54
N VAL A 658 -5.77 12.89 32.69
CA VAL A 658 -5.26 14.23 33.02
C VAL A 658 -6.37 15.27 33.03
N LEU A 659 -7.48 15.01 32.30
CA LEU A 659 -8.63 15.95 32.32
C LEU A 659 -9.32 15.92 33.67
N PRO A 660 -9.60 17.11 34.29
CA PRO A 660 -10.19 17.20 35.63
C PRO A 660 -11.44 16.36 35.84
N ASP A 661 -12.36 16.35 34.91
CA ASP A 661 -13.63 15.60 34.94
C ASP A 661 -13.49 14.09 34.89
N LEU A 662 -12.33 13.58 34.45
CA LEU A 662 -12.05 12.15 34.27
C LEU A 662 -11.07 11.62 35.32
N ARG A 663 -10.54 12.46 36.18
CA ARG A 663 -9.63 12.07 37.25
C ARG A 663 -10.31 11.12 38.24
N GLY A 664 -9.74 9.93 38.45
CA GLY A 664 -10.33 8.85 39.26
C GLY A 664 -11.51 8.11 38.62
N ARG A 665 -11.91 8.47 37.41
CA ARG A 665 -12.97 7.82 36.67
C ARG A 665 -12.40 6.72 35.76
N PRO A 666 -13.04 5.54 35.67
CA PRO A 666 -12.64 4.51 34.71
C PRO A 666 -12.78 5.00 33.27
N VAL A 667 -11.66 5.08 32.56
CA VAL A 667 -11.62 5.47 31.12
C VAL A 667 -10.95 4.37 30.32
N THR A 668 -11.56 4.04 29.20
CA THR A 668 -11.02 3.11 28.21
C THR A 668 -11.00 3.78 26.85
N VAL A 669 -9.96 3.56 26.07
CA VAL A 669 -9.85 4.07 24.68
C VAL A 669 -9.86 2.89 23.71
N CYS A 670 -10.65 3.00 22.66
CA CYS A 670 -10.77 1.97 21.64
C CYS A 670 -10.76 2.57 20.23
N PRO A 671 -10.23 1.82 19.25
CA PRO A 671 -10.27 2.24 17.85
C PRO A 671 -11.69 2.33 17.28
N SER A 672 -12.63 1.49 17.76
CA SER A 672 -14.04 1.48 17.35
C SER A 672 -14.89 0.75 18.41
N ALA A 673 -16.20 0.92 18.42
CA ALA A 673 -17.09 0.16 19.30
C ALA A 673 -17.06 -1.35 18.99
N SER A 674 -16.86 -1.72 17.73
CA SER A 674 -16.69 -3.12 17.33
C SER A 674 -15.43 -3.74 17.95
N SER A 675 -14.31 -3.00 17.97
CA SER A 675 -13.06 -3.47 18.58
C SER A 675 -13.17 -3.56 20.10
N TRP A 676 -13.84 -2.58 20.74
CA TRP A 676 -14.15 -2.61 22.17
C TRP A 676 -14.99 -3.84 22.55
N LEU A 677 -16.09 -4.09 21.84
CA LEU A 677 -16.98 -5.22 22.10
C LEU A 677 -16.26 -6.56 21.93
N ALA A 678 -15.42 -6.68 20.90
CA ALA A 678 -14.60 -7.88 20.70
C ALA A 678 -13.58 -8.08 21.81
N ALA A 679 -12.91 -7.03 22.26
CA ALA A 679 -11.96 -7.05 23.37
C ALA A 679 -12.68 -7.37 24.71
N TRP A 680 -13.83 -6.75 24.97
CA TRP A 680 -14.65 -7.03 26.14
C TRP A 680 -15.10 -8.49 26.22
N ARG A 681 -15.55 -9.07 25.10
CA ARG A 681 -15.92 -10.51 25.01
C ARG A 681 -14.74 -11.45 25.25
N ARG A 682 -13.51 -11.06 24.90
CA ARG A 682 -12.29 -11.81 25.16
C ARG A 682 -11.75 -11.66 26.58
N SER A 683 -12.20 -10.66 27.33
CA SER A 683 -11.78 -10.39 28.71
C SER A 683 -12.32 -11.40 29.74
N GLN A 684 -12.82 -12.57 29.35
CA GLN A 684 -13.33 -13.64 30.19
C GLN A 684 -12.26 -14.10 31.21
N PRO A 685 -12.64 -14.49 32.45
CA PRO A 685 -11.69 -14.96 33.44
C PRO A 685 -10.90 -16.17 32.91
N ALA A 686 -9.55 -16.11 33.05
CA ALA A 686 -8.69 -17.26 32.82
C ALA A 686 -8.42 -17.99 34.12
N ALA A 687 -7.97 -19.26 34.01
CA ALA A 687 -7.36 -19.96 35.13
C ALA A 687 -6.25 -19.07 35.72
N ALA A 688 -6.14 -19.01 37.04
CA ALA A 688 -5.13 -18.24 37.75
C ALA A 688 -3.72 -18.72 37.35
N GLN A 689 -3.07 -17.94 36.47
CA GLN A 689 -1.69 -18.13 36.10
C GLN A 689 -0.85 -17.01 36.68
N PRO A 690 0.39 -17.27 37.15
CA PRO A 690 1.29 -16.20 37.57
C PRO A 690 1.51 -15.21 36.42
N PRO A 691 1.56 -13.90 36.68
CA PRO A 691 1.83 -12.92 35.65
C PRO A 691 3.25 -13.05 35.10
N VAL A 692 3.44 -12.70 33.85
CA VAL A 692 4.75 -12.53 33.22
C VAL A 692 5.25 -11.14 33.57
N LEU A 693 6.37 -11.06 34.29
CA LEU A 693 6.97 -9.78 34.70
C LEU A 693 8.35 -9.66 34.04
N VAL A 694 8.60 -8.56 33.32
CA VAL A 694 9.85 -8.38 32.55
C VAL A 694 10.43 -7.00 32.85
N ALA A 695 11.73 -6.96 33.23
CA ALA A 695 12.48 -5.71 33.35
C ALA A 695 13.56 -5.65 32.24
N GLY A 696 13.46 -4.65 31.37
CA GLY A 696 14.46 -4.34 30.36
C GLY A 696 15.74 -3.74 30.94
N PRO A 697 16.82 -3.69 30.16
CA PRO A 697 18.09 -3.12 30.57
C PRO A 697 18.06 -1.58 30.62
N ASP A 698 19.05 -1.01 31.33
CA ASP A 698 19.37 0.44 31.32
C ASP A 698 18.24 1.38 31.79
N LEU A 699 17.22 0.86 32.46
CA LEU A 699 16.18 1.62 33.12
C LEU A 699 16.37 1.50 34.63
N GLU A 700 16.65 2.65 35.31
CA GLU A 700 17.15 2.67 36.68
C GLU A 700 16.21 1.95 37.67
N HIS A 701 14.90 2.10 37.48
CA HIS A 701 13.90 1.59 38.38
C HIS A 701 13.12 0.38 37.88
N ALA A 702 13.35 -0.12 36.64
CA ALA A 702 12.59 -1.22 36.07
C ALA A 702 12.68 -2.53 36.88
N ALA A 703 13.90 -2.89 37.29
CA ALA A 703 14.10 -4.09 38.10
C ALA A 703 13.44 -3.97 39.49
N TRP A 704 13.46 -2.77 40.09
CA TRP A 704 12.77 -2.51 41.34
C TRP A 704 11.24 -2.53 41.18
N GLU A 705 10.71 -1.87 40.19
CA GLU A 705 9.28 -1.90 39.83
C GLU A 705 8.76 -3.32 39.70
N VAL A 706 9.41 -4.12 38.86
CA VAL A 706 9.05 -5.51 38.60
C VAL A 706 9.17 -6.36 39.89
N SER A 707 10.18 -6.11 40.75
CA SER A 707 10.36 -6.83 41.99
C SER A 707 9.29 -6.47 43.01
N GLU A 708 8.85 -5.19 43.09
CA GLU A 708 7.75 -4.78 43.99
C GLU A 708 6.40 -5.39 43.50
N ILE A 709 6.18 -5.43 42.19
CA ILE A 709 4.99 -6.07 41.63
C ILE A 709 5.00 -7.58 41.87
N ALA A 710 6.16 -8.25 41.81
CA ALA A 710 6.28 -9.69 42.06
C ALA A 710 5.83 -10.06 43.51
N LYS A 711 6.00 -9.16 44.48
CA LYS A 711 5.51 -9.38 45.86
C LYS A 711 3.98 -9.45 45.95
N VAL A 712 3.26 -8.88 44.99
CA VAL A 712 1.79 -8.93 44.92
C VAL A 712 1.30 -10.30 44.43
N TYR A 713 2.14 -11.05 43.67
CA TYR A 713 1.77 -12.30 43.03
C TYR A 713 2.65 -13.48 43.52
N PRO A 714 2.23 -14.21 44.54
CA PRO A 714 3.01 -15.34 45.07
C PRO A 714 3.37 -16.38 44.00
N GLY A 715 4.65 -16.77 43.96
CA GLY A 715 5.16 -17.75 43.01
C GLY A 715 5.56 -17.20 41.63
N CYS A 716 5.40 -15.88 41.42
CA CYS A 716 5.87 -15.25 40.22
C CYS A 716 7.41 -15.20 40.17
N ARG A 717 8.00 -15.51 39.02
CA ARG A 717 9.45 -15.39 38.78
C ARG A 717 9.68 -14.38 37.67
N PRO A 718 10.12 -13.15 38.00
CA PRO A 718 10.34 -12.12 37.02
C PRO A 718 11.57 -12.42 36.15
N LEU A 719 11.50 -12.01 34.88
CA LEU A 719 12.63 -11.97 33.97
C LEU A 719 13.39 -10.65 34.18
N LEU A 720 14.55 -10.75 34.83
CA LEU A 720 15.38 -9.61 35.19
C LEU A 720 16.74 -9.69 34.50
N ALA A 721 17.38 -8.55 34.29
CA ALA A 721 18.72 -8.42 33.72
C ALA A 721 18.92 -9.31 32.48
N GLY A 722 19.97 -10.08 32.36
CA GLY A 722 20.29 -10.95 31.24
C GLY A 722 19.27 -12.06 30.93
N MET A 723 18.30 -12.33 31.81
CA MET A 723 17.21 -13.28 31.57
C MET A 723 16.07 -12.66 30.73
N ALA A 724 15.95 -11.34 30.70
CA ALA A 724 14.93 -10.63 29.92
C ALA A 724 15.31 -10.59 28.43
N THR A 725 15.50 -11.74 27.82
CA THR A 725 15.80 -11.90 26.40
C THR A 725 14.52 -11.88 25.55
N VAL A 726 14.62 -11.54 24.26
CA VAL A 726 13.48 -11.54 23.35
C VAL A 726 12.82 -12.93 23.27
N SER A 727 13.63 -13.99 23.16
CA SER A 727 13.11 -15.36 23.07
C SER A 727 12.41 -15.80 24.37
N ALA A 728 13.00 -15.54 25.54
CA ALA A 728 12.38 -15.87 26.82
C ALA A 728 11.09 -15.08 27.06
N THR A 729 11.09 -13.81 26.70
CA THR A 729 9.92 -12.93 26.83
C THR A 729 8.79 -13.38 25.89
N LEU A 730 9.06 -13.66 24.61
CA LEU A 730 8.04 -14.16 23.67
C LEU A 730 7.45 -15.50 24.11
N GLY A 731 8.30 -16.44 24.56
CA GLY A 731 7.84 -17.72 25.08
C GLY A 731 6.94 -17.58 26.33
N ALA A 732 7.23 -16.60 27.19
CA ALA A 732 6.41 -16.32 28.37
C ALA A 732 5.11 -15.57 28.01
N LEU A 733 5.14 -14.69 27.03
CA LEU A 733 3.97 -13.92 26.57
C LEU A 733 2.92 -14.76 25.86
N ASP A 734 3.30 -15.88 25.25
CA ASP A 734 2.41 -16.70 24.43
C ASP A 734 1.27 -17.28 25.28
N GLY A 735 0.06 -16.72 25.13
CA GLY A 735 -1.13 -17.11 25.88
C GLY A 735 -1.19 -16.63 27.34
N ALA A 736 -0.28 -15.75 27.76
CA ALA A 736 -0.24 -15.24 29.14
C ALA A 736 -1.56 -14.54 29.53
N ALA A 737 -2.02 -14.77 30.77
CA ALA A 737 -3.19 -14.11 31.31
C ALA A 737 -2.93 -12.62 31.61
N LEU A 738 -1.77 -12.30 32.18
CA LEU A 738 -1.29 -10.96 32.50
C LEU A 738 0.20 -10.89 32.25
N ALA A 739 0.63 -9.85 31.56
CA ALA A 739 2.04 -9.52 31.38
C ALA A 739 2.31 -8.06 31.76
N HIS A 740 3.43 -7.81 32.44
CA HIS A 740 3.93 -6.48 32.73
C HIS A 740 5.36 -6.36 32.23
N MET A 741 5.64 -5.33 31.43
CA MET A 741 6.94 -5.08 30.83
C MET A 741 7.38 -3.64 31.17
N ALA A 742 8.43 -3.52 31.97
CA ALA A 742 9.11 -2.27 32.28
C ALA A 742 10.42 -2.21 31.49
N ALA A 743 10.44 -1.46 30.41
CA ALA A 743 11.57 -1.38 29.48
C ALA A 743 11.59 -0.05 28.73
N HIS A 744 12.73 0.33 28.16
CA HIS A 744 12.73 1.46 27.22
C HIS A 744 11.88 1.15 26.02
N GLY A 745 11.01 2.10 25.67
CA GLY A 745 10.12 2.00 24.51
C GLY A 745 10.47 3.01 23.44
N HIS A 746 10.31 2.61 22.19
CA HIS A 746 10.48 3.48 21.03
C HIS A 746 9.33 3.30 20.07
N HIS A 747 8.66 4.40 19.73
CA HIS A 747 7.65 4.43 18.70
C HIS A 747 8.26 4.78 17.34
N ASP A 748 8.06 3.93 16.32
CA ASP A 748 8.47 4.19 14.95
C ASP A 748 7.26 4.72 14.17
N GLN A 749 7.27 6.01 13.82
CA GLN A 749 6.16 6.68 13.14
C GLN A 749 6.03 6.25 11.67
N GLU A 750 7.14 5.93 11.01
CA GLU A 750 7.13 5.52 9.60
C GLU A 750 6.74 4.06 9.46
N ASN A 751 7.15 3.24 10.44
CA ASN A 751 7.04 1.79 10.36
C ASN A 751 6.66 1.17 11.70
N PHE A 752 5.40 1.30 12.07
CA PHE A 752 4.88 0.92 13.38
C PHE A 752 5.19 -0.53 13.80
N LEU A 753 5.40 -1.46 12.84
CA LEU A 753 5.80 -2.85 13.11
C LEU A 753 7.16 -2.95 13.80
N PHE A 754 7.99 -1.92 13.67
CA PHE A 754 9.31 -1.83 14.32
C PHE A 754 9.33 -0.89 15.53
N SER A 755 8.14 -0.42 15.98
CA SER A 755 8.00 0.07 17.36
C SER A 755 8.42 -1.04 18.30
N ARG A 756 9.22 -0.72 19.35
CA ARG A 756 9.98 -1.73 20.07
C ARG A 756 10.09 -1.44 21.56
N LEU A 757 10.36 -2.51 22.31
CA LEU A 757 10.82 -2.51 23.69
C LEU A 757 12.25 -3.05 23.72
N ASP A 758 13.15 -2.36 24.39
CA ASP A 758 14.54 -2.80 24.49
C ASP A 758 14.69 -3.87 25.58
N LEU A 759 15.18 -5.06 25.19
CA LEU A 759 15.46 -6.19 26.08
C LEU A 759 16.97 -6.52 26.11
N ALA A 760 17.36 -7.51 26.90
CA ALA A 760 18.77 -7.80 27.22
C ALA A 760 19.61 -8.19 25.98
N ASP A 761 19.03 -8.90 25.01
CA ASP A 761 19.69 -9.38 23.79
C ASP A 761 19.24 -8.63 22.52
N GLY A 762 18.50 -7.52 22.68
CA GLY A 762 18.03 -6.69 21.59
C GLY A 762 16.56 -6.31 21.73
N PRO A 763 15.99 -5.59 20.74
CA PRO A 763 14.62 -5.11 20.82
C PRO A 763 13.57 -6.18 20.56
N LEU A 764 12.52 -6.20 21.38
CA LEU A 764 11.24 -6.86 21.09
C LEU A 764 10.39 -5.91 20.25
N MET A 765 10.06 -6.28 19.02
CA MET A 765 9.33 -5.44 18.07
C MET A 765 7.84 -5.78 18.01
N ALA A 766 7.00 -4.85 17.59
CA ALA A 766 5.59 -5.13 17.31
C ALA A 766 5.43 -6.23 16.24
N TYR A 767 6.39 -6.37 15.33
CA TYR A 767 6.50 -7.47 14.37
C TYR A 767 6.54 -8.84 15.05
N ASP A 768 7.26 -8.97 16.17
CA ASP A 768 7.40 -10.21 16.92
C ASP A 768 6.07 -10.63 17.58
N ILE A 769 5.29 -9.66 18.02
CA ILE A 769 3.98 -9.89 18.65
C ILE A 769 3.02 -10.60 17.68
N GLN A 770 3.13 -10.33 16.37
CA GLN A 770 2.30 -10.99 15.37
C GLN A 770 2.65 -12.49 15.19
N GLN A 771 3.80 -12.92 15.67
CA GLN A 771 4.26 -14.32 15.59
C GLN A 771 3.74 -15.18 16.76
N LEU A 772 3.19 -14.60 17.83
CA LEU A 772 2.67 -15.35 18.97
C LEU A 772 1.57 -16.32 18.57
N ALA A 773 1.57 -17.52 19.16
CA ALA A 773 0.55 -18.54 18.91
C ALA A 773 -0.81 -18.13 19.51
N ALA A 774 -0.78 -17.54 20.70
CA ALA A 774 -1.93 -16.98 21.39
C ALA A 774 -1.56 -15.61 21.95
N ALA A 775 -2.39 -14.59 21.70
CA ALA A 775 -2.16 -13.27 22.28
C ALA A 775 -2.25 -13.29 23.82
N PRO A 776 -1.37 -12.55 24.52
CA PRO A 776 -1.55 -12.31 25.95
C PRO A 776 -2.86 -11.54 26.19
N ARG A 777 -3.60 -11.87 27.22
CA ARG A 777 -4.92 -11.26 27.44
C ARG A 777 -4.87 -9.85 27.95
N HIS A 778 -3.99 -9.57 28.89
CA HIS A 778 -3.79 -8.27 29.51
C HIS A 778 -2.30 -7.96 29.52
N VAL A 779 -1.94 -6.82 28.96
CA VAL A 779 -0.55 -6.37 28.87
C VAL A 779 -0.42 -4.99 29.49
N VAL A 780 0.55 -4.80 30.36
CA VAL A 780 0.95 -3.52 30.94
C VAL A 780 2.32 -3.17 30.37
N LEU A 781 2.39 -2.05 29.69
CA LEU A 781 3.61 -1.49 29.11
C LEU A 781 4.04 -0.28 29.96
N SER A 782 4.86 -0.53 30.97
CA SER A 782 5.52 0.53 31.75
C SER A 782 6.74 1.03 31.00
N SER A 783 6.49 1.75 29.90
CA SER A 783 7.49 2.13 28.92
C SER A 783 7.13 3.45 28.27
N CYS A 784 8.13 4.25 27.93
CA CYS A 784 7.91 5.50 27.22
C CYS A 784 7.41 5.24 25.79
N ASP A 785 6.52 6.10 25.29
CA ASP A 785 6.15 6.25 23.88
C ASP A 785 5.50 5.03 23.17
N VAL A 786 5.41 3.84 23.77
CA VAL A 786 4.84 2.66 23.08
C VAL A 786 3.32 2.68 22.95
N GLY A 787 2.63 3.51 23.74
CA GLY A 787 1.22 3.81 23.56
C GLY A 787 0.94 4.86 22.49
N ARG A 788 1.95 5.50 21.95
CA ARG A 788 1.79 6.44 20.84
C ARG A 788 1.24 5.73 19.63
N THR A 789 0.38 6.42 18.92
CA THR A 789 -0.31 5.90 17.76
C THR A 789 -0.14 6.83 16.58
N VAL A 790 -0.01 6.24 15.38
CA VAL A 790 -0.14 6.96 14.12
C VAL A 790 -1.56 6.74 13.63
N VAL A 791 -2.29 7.82 13.37
CA VAL A 791 -3.62 7.76 12.76
C VAL A 791 -3.45 7.87 11.25
N ARG A 792 -3.95 6.87 10.51
CA ARG A 792 -3.97 6.83 9.04
C ARG A 792 -5.39 7.06 8.51
N PRO A 793 -5.57 7.32 7.20
CA PRO A 793 -6.89 7.46 6.60
C PRO A 793 -7.85 6.33 6.99
N GLY A 794 -9.09 6.66 7.36
CA GLY A 794 -10.05 5.71 7.92
C GLY A 794 -9.92 5.54 9.43
N GLU A 795 -9.29 6.50 10.12
CA GLU A 795 -9.05 6.48 11.57
C GLU A 795 -8.41 5.15 12.04
N GLU A 796 -7.53 4.60 11.19
CA GLU A 796 -6.76 3.40 11.52
C GLU A 796 -5.63 3.76 12.48
N ILE A 797 -5.68 3.22 13.69
CA ILE A 797 -4.71 3.48 14.76
C ILE A 797 -3.59 2.44 14.67
N LEU A 798 -2.34 2.88 14.57
CA LEU A 798 -1.16 2.03 14.41
C LEU A 798 -0.13 2.33 15.51
N GLY A 799 0.56 1.29 15.98
CA GLY A 799 1.59 1.35 17.01
C GLY A 799 1.78 -0.01 17.68
N PHE A 800 2.65 -0.10 18.66
CA PHE A 800 2.89 -1.34 19.42
C PHE A 800 1.61 -1.83 20.13
N THR A 801 0.89 -0.90 20.79
CA THR A 801 -0.41 -1.16 21.44
C THR A 801 -1.44 -1.66 20.43
N ALA A 802 -1.49 -1.06 19.25
CA ALA A 802 -2.40 -1.49 18.19
C ALA A 802 -2.06 -2.91 17.68
N ALA A 803 -0.77 -3.27 17.58
CA ALA A 803 -0.36 -4.62 17.21
C ALA A 803 -0.85 -5.66 18.24
N LEU A 804 -0.75 -5.37 19.54
CA LEU A 804 -1.30 -6.22 20.61
C LEU A 804 -2.81 -6.38 20.49
N LEU A 805 -3.55 -5.29 20.32
CA LEU A 805 -5.02 -5.34 20.15
C LEU A 805 -5.41 -6.10 18.86
N TYR A 806 -4.68 -5.90 17.77
CA TYR A 806 -4.92 -6.58 16.51
C TYR A 806 -4.72 -8.10 16.62
N THR A 807 -3.66 -8.55 17.32
CA THR A 807 -3.41 -9.98 17.56
C THR A 807 -4.40 -10.61 18.51
N GLY A 808 -5.18 -9.84 19.26
CA GLY A 808 -6.26 -10.32 20.10
C GLY A 808 -6.13 -10.05 21.58
N THR A 809 -5.13 -9.30 22.03
CA THR A 809 -5.03 -8.81 23.43
C THR A 809 -6.31 -8.06 23.79
N ALA A 810 -6.90 -8.40 24.94
CA ALA A 810 -8.16 -7.81 25.36
C ALA A 810 -7.99 -6.45 26.04
N THR A 811 -6.91 -6.26 26.80
CA THR A 811 -6.62 -5.00 27.49
C THR A 811 -5.14 -4.68 27.44
N VAL A 812 -4.80 -3.45 27.10
CA VAL A 812 -3.43 -2.93 27.12
C VAL A 812 -3.42 -1.65 27.98
N ILE A 813 -2.58 -1.63 29.01
CA ILE A 813 -2.22 -0.39 29.71
C ILE A 813 -0.91 0.09 29.12
N SER A 814 -0.89 1.32 28.62
CA SER A 814 0.32 1.86 27.99
C SER A 814 0.37 3.37 28.14
N SER A 815 1.58 3.93 28.22
CA SER A 815 1.77 5.37 28.22
C SER A 815 1.74 5.94 26.80
N VAL A 816 1.01 7.04 26.60
CA VAL A 816 0.95 7.77 25.31
C VAL A 816 1.98 8.90 25.21
N THR A 817 2.69 9.19 26.29
CA THR A 817 3.81 10.14 26.39
C THR A 817 4.98 9.51 27.14
N ARG A 818 6.07 10.24 27.31
CA ARG A 818 7.15 9.83 28.18
C ARG A 818 6.70 9.73 29.62
N VAL A 819 7.31 8.83 30.38
CA VAL A 819 7.04 8.58 31.81
C VAL A 819 8.32 8.84 32.61
N ALA A 820 8.21 9.54 33.69
CA ALA A 820 9.30 9.60 34.68
C ALA A 820 9.41 8.24 35.37
N ASP A 821 10.57 7.59 35.27
CA ASP A 821 10.81 6.21 35.71
C ASP A 821 10.44 6.00 37.19
N ALA A 822 10.81 6.95 38.09
CA ALA A 822 10.49 6.88 39.50
C ALA A 822 8.97 6.96 39.80
N ALA A 823 8.19 7.74 39.02
CA ALA A 823 6.74 7.87 39.21
C ALA A 823 6.01 6.58 38.77
N ALA A 824 6.52 5.88 37.74
CA ALA A 824 5.94 4.64 37.27
C ALA A 824 5.87 3.56 38.35
N VAL A 825 6.90 3.40 39.18
CA VAL A 825 6.98 2.37 40.22
C VAL A 825 5.81 2.42 41.19
N GLY A 826 5.56 3.62 41.75
CA GLY A 826 4.48 3.81 42.76
C GLY A 826 3.11 3.50 42.14
N MET A 827 2.84 4.08 40.99
CA MET A 827 1.59 3.92 40.28
C MET A 827 1.33 2.49 39.80
N MET A 828 2.33 1.83 39.18
CA MET A 828 2.20 0.46 38.72
C MET A 828 2.07 -0.54 39.87
N THR A 829 2.78 -0.35 40.98
CA THR A 829 2.61 -1.19 42.15
C THR A 829 1.20 -1.03 42.73
N ALA A 830 0.66 0.18 42.83
CA ALA A 830 -0.73 0.42 43.25
C ALA A 830 -1.72 -0.23 42.29
N TYR A 831 -1.52 -0.08 41.00
CA TYR A 831 -2.33 -0.71 39.94
C TYR A 831 -2.41 -2.23 40.12
N HIS A 832 -1.26 -2.90 40.27
CA HIS A 832 -1.21 -4.37 40.43
C HIS A 832 -1.82 -4.85 41.77
N ARG A 833 -1.71 -4.09 42.84
CA ARG A 833 -2.39 -4.38 44.11
C ARG A 833 -3.91 -4.34 43.94
N LEU A 834 -4.43 -3.33 43.24
CA LEU A 834 -5.85 -3.19 42.95
C LEU A 834 -6.36 -4.33 42.03
N LEU A 835 -5.57 -4.72 41.00
CA LEU A 835 -5.88 -5.87 40.15
C LEU A 835 -5.94 -7.17 40.96
N ALA A 836 -4.95 -7.45 41.81
CA ALA A 836 -4.92 -8.64 42.67
C ALA A 836 -6.08 -8.66 43.69
N ALA A 837 -6.59 -7.50 44.11
CA ALA A 837 -7.80 -7.34 44.92
C ALA A 837 -9.11 -7.49 44.07
N GLY A 838 -9.03 -7.79 42.76
CA GLY A 838 -10.19 -8.04 41.90
C GLY A 838 -10.76 -6.78 41.23
N ALA A 839 -10.07 -5.65 41.27
CA ALA A 839 -10.51 -4.46 40.56
C ALA A 839 -10.38 -4.65 39.05
N ARG A 840 -11.33 -4.07 38.27
CA ARG A 840 -11.25 -4.06 36.81
C ARG A 840 -10.11 -3.19 36.34
N PRO A 841 -9.41 -3.54 35.23
CA PRO A 841 -8.22 -2.80 34.76
C PRO A 841 -8.42 -1.28 34.63
N ALA A 842 -9.48 -0.81 34.01
CA ALA A 842 -9.75 0.60 33.85
C ALA A 842 -10.00 1.29 35.20
N LYS A 843 -10.64 0.61 36.16
CA LYS A 843 -10.88 1.13 37.50
C LYS A 843 -9.59 1.16 38.32
N ALA A 844 -8.82 0.07 38.28
CA ALA A 844 -7.52 0.00 38.96
C ALA A 844 -6.57 1.09 38.45
N LEU A 845 -6.55 1.35 37.12
CA LEU A 845 -5.74 2.43 36.58
C LEU A 845 -6.21 3.83 37.04
N ALA A 846 -7.53 4.08 37.04
CA ALA A 846 -8.09 5.35 37.45
C ALA A 846 -7.75 5.66 38.94
N GLU A 847 -7.85 4.64 39.81
CA GLU A 847 -7.51 4.79 41.24
C GLU A 847 -5.99 4.93 41.44
N ALA A 848 -5.17 4.12 40.74
CA ALA A 848 -3.71 4.24 40.83
C ALA A 848 -3.20 5.59 40.30
N ALA A 849 -3.84 6.14 39.28
CA ALA A 849 -3.47 7.43 38.70
C ALA A 849 -3.69 8.62 39.63
N LEU A 850 -4.46 8.47 40.72
CA LEU A 850 -4.64 9.53 41.76
C LEU A 850 -3.37 9.81 42.54
N THR A 851 -2.40 8.88 42.54
CA THR A 851 -1.09 9.08 43.20
C THR A 851 -0.22 10.12 42.48
N GLU A 852 -0.50 10.40 41.21
CA GLU A 852 0.24 11.33 40.37
C GLU A 852 -0.63 12.51 39.95
N GLU A 853 -0.02 13.70 39.80
CA GLU A 853 -0.74 14.88 39.32
C GLU A 853 -1.17 14.68 37.85
N PHE A 854 -0.27 14.18 37.02
CA PHE A 854 -0.48 13.92 35.59
C PHE A 854 -0.06 12.50 35.24
N SER A 855 -1.03 11.61 35.10
CA SER A 855 -0.76 10.23 34.66
C SER A 855 -0.81 10.11 33.14
N PRO A 856 0.27 9.67 32.46
CA PRO A 856 0.30 9.48 31.00
C PRO A 856 -0.26 8.16 30.57
N PHE A 857 -0.67 7.28 31.48
CA PHE A 857 -1.15 5.94 31.15
C PHE A 857 -2.61 5.92 30.74
N VAL A 858 -2.90 5.12 29.73
CA VAL A 858 -4.23 4.94 29.16
C VAL A 858 -4.57 3.44 29.13
N CYS A 859 -5.81 3.11 29.41
CA CYS A 859 -6.35 1.78 29.24
C CYS A 859 -6.93 1.64 27.84
N PHE A 860 -6.37 0.75 27.02
CA PHE A 860 -6.85 0.44 25.69
C PHE A 860 -7.56 -0.93 25.67
N GLY A 861 -8.58 -1.07 24.80
CA GLY A 861 -9.29 -2.33 24.61
C GLY A 861 -10.55 -2.48 25.47
N GLY A 862 -10.80 -3.64 26.06
CA GLY A 862 -12.04 -3.94 26.80
C GLY A 862 -12.14 -3.30 28.18
N GLY A 863 -11.00 -3.07 28.84
CA GLY A 863 -10.93 -2.41 30.15
C GLY A 863 -11.63 -3.11 31.32
N SER A 864 -12.15 -4.30 31.11
CA SER A 864 -12.93 -5.08 32.09
C SER A 864 -12.60 -6.56 31.99
N PRO A 865 -12.24 -7.28 33.07
CA PRO A 865 -12.42 -8.71 33.09
C PRO A 865 -13.92 -9.00 33.17
N ALA A 866 -14.40 -10.00 32.46
CA ALA A 866 -15.71 -10.55 32.77
C ALA A 866 -15.71 -11.14 34.18
N ARG A 867 -16.83 -11.04 34.90
CA ARG A 867 -17.02 -11.64 36.22
C ARG A 867 -16.82 -13.12 36.21
#